data_3fe65b6b96f3ca279d39aee38af9a865
#
_entry.id   3fe65b6b96f3ca279d39aee38af9a865
#
_cell.length_a   1.000
_cell.length_b   1.000
_cell.length_c   1.000
_cell.angle_alpha   90.00
_cell.angle_beta   90.00
_cell.angle_gamma   90.00
#
_symmetry.space_group_name_H-M   'P 1'
#
loop_
_entity.id
_entity.type
_entity.pdbx_description
1 polymer ?
#
loop_
_entity_poly.entity_id
_entity_poly.type
_entity_poly.pdbx_seq_one_letter_code
_entity_poly.pdbx_strand_id
1 'polypeptide(L)'
;MNKTSLAALMDKTSMAAIAATMLASGTVAAQNISYPPTAKENVTDEYFGVKVEDPYRWLEDDTSAQTASWVEAQNSVTQAYLQRLPMREKILKRLKETANFEKIGMPFKRAGKWYVYRNNGLQNQSVLYQMDAPDAPADKWRVWLDPNTLSKDGTVALKNISFSNNGKYMAYVISRNGSDWEEIYVKDMATGNVLDDHIVWAKFTSATWLGDGFYYSAYDAPEEGREISSKNEVQKIYYHRIGTPQSSDEVFFHNPTQPLRFYSVEVNKEETVMLLSEAGMDNGNNLYVRDLRRKDSQFIQMCADPRYTYGSVEVEGNDIFILTNADAPKYRLMRASLERPGYKDWQEIVPEGDGVLQDVTFADDMMVLDYSKDNCSHLYTYTLDGKRKDEISLPGIGTARFGGQKGEKEMFLSFMSYTTPNSIYSYVPESNSCKLMYAPKLNFNTQDYTTEMVFYTSKDGTQAPLFITYRKGMKLNGRNPLLLYGYGGFNVTYPPTFLSSMIPFMERGGIYVHAVLRGGGEYGEQWHVSGTKMQKQNVFDDFISAAEYLISHKYTSPDYLAIKGGSNGGLLVGACMTQRPDLFRVCLPAVGVMDMLRYHKFTIGWNWAPDYGTSEDSKEMFEYLLNYSPLHTLKPGVAYPATLVTTADHDDRVVPAHSFKFAARLQECQAGKSPVLIRIDTNAGHGGGKPLAKHLEEQADVLSFTLWNMGIKK
;
A
#
# COMPACT_ATOMS: atom_id res chain seq x y z
N MET A 1 -87.05 -2.81 0.02
CA MET A 1 -86.13 -3.53 0.90
C MET A 1 -84.76 -3.56 0.22
N ASN A 2 -84.08 -2.80 0.65
CA ASN A 2 -82.76 -2.39 1.16
C ASN A 2 -81.64 -2.34 0.10
N LYS A 3 -81.37 -1.06 -0.27
CA LYS A 3 -80.21 -0.61 -1.03
C LYS A 3 -79.01 -0.31 -0.13
N THR A 4 -78.76 -1.05 0.96
CA THR A 4 -77.78 -0.71 1.96
C THR A 4 -76.67 -1.77 2.16
N SER A 5 -76.51 -2.72 1.24
CA SER A 5 -75.55 -3.81 1.42
C SER A 5 -74.40 -3.88 0.37
N LEU A 6 -74.42 -2.98 -0.65
CA LEU A 6 -73.38 -2.98 -1.69
C LEU A 6 -72.29 -1.92 -1.53
N ALA A 7 -72.54 -0.91 -0.70
CA ALA A 7 -71.56 0.16 -0.44
C ALA A 7 -70.52 -0.17 0.64
N ALA A 8 -70.79 -1.19 1.47
CA ALA A 8 -69.87 -1.59 2.54
C ALA A 8 -68.82 -2.63 2.10
N LEU A 9 -68.98 -3.22 0.88
CA LEU A 9 -68.02 -4.24 0.38
C LEU A 9 -66.94 -3.66 -0.55
N MET A 10 -67.16 -2.44 -1.11
CA MET A 10 -66.17 -1.79 -1.97
C MET A 10 -65.14 -0.99 -1.19
N ASP A 11 -65.42 -0.59 0.03
CA ASP A 11 -64.49 0.23 0.84
C ASP A 11 -63.42 -0.59 1.55
N LYS A 12 -63.64 -1.89 1.81
CA LYS A 12 -62.63 -2.76 2.44
C LYS A 12 -61.62 -3.35 1.48
N THR A 13 -61.94 -3.51 0.21
CA THR A 13 -61.06 -4.02 -0.82
C THR A 13 -60.15 -2.91 -1.37
N SER A 14 -60.61 -1.65 -1.42
CA SER A 14 -59.79 -0.49 -1.84
C SER A 14 -58.74 -0.08 -0.79
N MET A 15 -59.07 -0.21 0.49
CA MET A 15 -58.11 0.09 1.57
C MET A 15 -57.07 -1.03 1.73
N ALA A 16 -57.40 -2.30 1.47
CA ALA A 16 -56.43 -3.39 1.48
C ALA A 16 -55.48 -3.36 0.27
N ALA A 17 -55.94 -2.88 -0.89
CA ALA A 17 -55.08 -2.71 -2.08
C ALA A 17 -54.16 -1.50 -1.94
N ILE A 18 -54.56 -0.41 -1.28
CA ILE A 18 -53.73 0.76 -0.98
C ILE A 18 -52.72 0.44 0.13
N ALA A 19 -53.10 -0.37 1.14
CA ALA A 19 -52.15 -0.82 2.17
C ALA A 19 -51.13 -1.87 1.64
N ALA A 20 -51.52 -2.72 0.67
CA ALA A 20 -50.61 -3.70 0.05
C ALA A 20 -49.62 -3.05 -0.95
N THR A 21 -50.01 -1.93 -1.59
CA THR A 21 -49.14 -1.17 -2.49
C THR A 21 -48.18 -0.25 -1.73
N MET A 22 -48.45 0.14 -0.49
CA MET A 22 -47.50 0.89 0.36
C MET A 22 -46.47 0.02 1.08
N LEU A 23 -46.61 -1.31 1.06
CA LEU A 23 -45.65 -2.26 1.62
C LEU A 23 -44.62 -2.78 0.61
N ALA A 24 -44.73 -2.41 -0.68
CA ALA A 24 -43.79 -2.82 -1.74
C ALA A 24 -42.84 -1.72 -2.24
N SER A 25 -43.00 -0.48 -1.82
CA SER A 25 -42.03 0.60 -2.05
C SER A 25 -41.35 0.96 -0.74
N GLY A 26 -40.46 0.06 -0.28
CA GLY A 26 -39.48 0.39 0.73
C GLY A 26 -38.44 1.34 0.13
N THR A 27 -38.88 2.56 -0.17
CA THR A 27 -37.95 3.67 -0.36
C THR A 27 -37.17 3.78 0.93
N VAL A 28 -35.86 3.50 0.85
CA VAL A 28 -34.89 3.95 1.85
C VAL A 28 -35.18 5.44 2.03
N ALA A 29 -35.81 5.83 3.15
CA ALA A 29 -36.02 7.24 3.45
C ALA A 29 -34.62 7.86 3.44
N ALA A 30 -34.36 8.75 2.50
CA ALA A 30 -33.14 9.51 2.45
C ALA A 30 -33.00 10.18 3.80
N GLN A 31 -32.02 9.74 4.57
CA GLN A 31 -31.70 10.39 5.84
C GLN A 31 -31.21 11.79 5.49
N ASN A 32 -31.91 12.81 5.95
CA ASN A 32 -31.39 14.17 5.92
C ASN A 32 -30.21 14.22 6.91
N ILE A 33 -29.00 14.07 6.39
CA ILE A 33 -27.77 14.22 7.18
C ILE A 33 -27.55 15.73 7.29
N SER A 34 -27.49 16.22 8.53
CA SER A 34 -27.06 17.59 8.80
C SER A 34 -25.55 17.59 8.98
N TYR A 35 -24.83 18.11 8.01
CA TYR A 35 -23.38 18.26 8.11
C TYR A 35 -23.02 19.45 9.00
N PRO A 36 -21.91 19.35 9.78
CA PRO A 36 -21.36 20.49 10.48
C PRO A 36 -20.97 21.57 9.46
N PRO A 37 -21.27 22.86 9.74
CA PRO A 37 -20.86 23.93 8.85
C PRO A 37 -19.32 24.02 8.82
N THR A 38 -18.74 24.06 7.62
CA THR A 38 -17.31 24.30 7.41
C THR A 38 -17.11 25.77 7.03
N ALA A 39 -16.37 26.52 7.86
CA ALA A 39 -16.06 27.91 7.61
C ALA A 39 -15.26 28.11 6.31
N LYS A 40 -15.55 29.20 5.60
CA LYS A 40 -14.82 29.57 4.39
C LYS A 40 -13.98 30.81 4.64
N GLU A 41 -12.77 30.79 4.14
CA GLU A 41 -11.83 31.91 4.14
C GLU A 41 -11.63 32.44 2.72
N ASN A 42 -11.31 33.72 2.60
CA ASN A 42 -10.98 34.33 1.31
C ASN A 42 -9.48 34.14 1.00
N VAL A 43 -9.09 32.91 0.72
CA VAL A 43 -7.72 32.55 0.35
C VAL A 43 -7.67 32.20 -1.12
N THR A 44 -6.69 32.74 -1.83
CA THR A 44 -6.49 32.53 -3.27
C THR A 44 -5.01 32.38 -3.55
N ASP A 45 -4.65 31.31 -4.24
CA ASP A 45 -3.32 31.13 -4.84
C ASP A 45 -3.34 31.64 -6.28
N GLU A 46 -2.16 32.02 -6.80
CA GLU A 46 -2.00 32.42 -8.20
C GLU A 46 -0.93 31.55 -8.87
N TYR A 47 -1.32 30.90 -9.96
CA TYR A 47 -0.45 30.07 -10.78
C TYR A 47 -0.46 30.60 -12.22
N PHE A 48 0.68 31.09 -12.72
CA PHE A 48 0.81 31.60 -14.10
C PHE A 48 -0.27 32.62 -14.50
N GLY A 49 -0.67 33.49 -13.55
CA GLY A 49 -1.71 34.51 -13.75
C GLY A 49 -3.15 33.99 -13.57
N VAL A 50 -3.35 32.73 -13.24
CA VAL A 50 -4.66 32.13 -12.95
C VAL A 50 -4.86 32.10 -11.43
N LYS A 51 -5.95 32.68 -10.96
CA LYS A 51 -6.34 32.67 -9.53
C LYS A 51 -7.15 31.42 -9.22
N VAL A 52 -6.76 30.71 -8.18
CA VAL A 52 -7.43 29.50 -7.68
C VAL A 52 -7.81 29.72 -6.22
N GLU A 53 -9.11 29.69 -5.95
CA GLU A 53 -9.66 29.83 -4.59
C GLU A 53 -9.42 28.57 -3.76
N ASP A 54 -9.01 28.73 -2.50
CA ASP A 54 -8.88 27.65 -1.52
C ASP A 54 -9.57 28.04 -0.20
N PRO A 55 -10.91 28.04 -0.17
CA PRO A 55 -11.67 28.54 0.96
C PRO A 55 -11.52 27.68 2.23
N TYR A 56 -10.97 26.49 2.12
CA TYR A 56 -10.76 25.57 3.22
C TYR A 56 -9.27 25.42 3.59
N ARG A 57 -8.42 26.38 3.23
CA ARG A 57 -6.98 26.41 3.51
C ARG A 57 -6.67 26.21 5.00
N TRP A 58 -7.48 26.72 5.89
CA TRP A 58 -7.30 26.61 7.32
C TRP A 58 -7.30 25.15 7.82
N LEU A 59 -7.90 24.20 7.08
CA LEU A 59 -7.84 22.76 7.36
C LEU A 59 -6.45 22.14 7.12
N GLU A 60 -5.49 22.91 6.59
CA GLU A 60 -4.09 22.50 6.48
C GLU A 60 -3.31 22.67 7.80
N ASP A 61 -3.85 23.44 8.74
CA ASP A 61 -3.28 23.58 10.09
C ASP A 61 -3.81 22.48 11.01
N ASP A 62 -3.06 21.37 11.07
CA ASP A 62 -3.37 20.18 11.87
C ASP A 62 -3.20 20.39 13.38
N THR A 63 -2.53 21.49 13.80
CA THR A 63 -2.33 21.86 15.21
C THR A 63 -3.41 22.77 15.75
N SER A 64 -4.26 23.34 14.88
CA SER A 64 -5.25 24.33 15.29
C SER A 64 -6.44 23.69 16.03
N ALA A 65 -6.90 24.37 17.09
CA ALA A 65 -8.12 23.99 17.81
C ALA A 65 -9.36 23.99 16.90
N GLN A 66 -9.37 24.83 15.86
CA GLN A 66 -10.46 24.91 14.89
C GLN A 66 -10.51 23.63 14.05
N THR A 67 -9.37 23.14 13.54
CA THR A 67 -9.30 21.89 12.79
C THR A 67 -9.67 20.69 13.67
N ALA A 68 -9.16 20.64 14.91
CA ALA A 68 -9.54 19.59 15.86
C ALA A 68 -11.05 19.55 16.13
N SER A 69 -11.68 20.70 16.34
CA SER A 69 -13.14 20.78 16.53
C SER A 69 -13.94 20.35 15.30
N TRP A 70 -13.45 20.67 14.09
CA TRP A 70 -14.06 20.23 12.85
C TRP A 70 -13.95 18.69 12.68
N VAL A 71 -12.79 18.12 12.99
CA VAL A 71 -12.56 16.66 12.97
C VAL A 71 -13.53 15.94 13.90
N GLU A 72 -13.68 16.42 15.14
CA GLU A 72 -14.62 15.85 16.11
C GLU A 72 -16.08 15.92 15.62
N ALA A 73 -16.50 17.07 15.10
CA ALA A 73 -17.84 17.27 14.57
C ALA A 73 -18.15 16.35 13.36
N GLN A 74 -17.20 16.21 12.41
CA GLN A 74 -17.34 15.33 11.26
C GLN A 74 -17.38 13.85 11.67
N ASN A 75 -16.52 13.44 12.58
CA ASN A 75 -16.51 12.09 13.13
C ASN A 75 -17.81 11.75 13.86
N SER A 76 -18.37 12.70 14.61
CA SER A 76 -19.65 12.52 15.31
C SER A 76 -20.80 12.18 14.34
N VAL A 77 -20.91 12.91 13.24
CA VAL A 77 -21.92 12.64 12.19
C VAL A 77 -21.67 11.29 11.51
N THR A 78 -20.42 11.01 11.18
CA THR A 78 -20.04 9.76 10.53
C THR A 78 -20.32 8.55 11.41
N GLN A 79 -19.92 8.58 12.68
CA GLN A 79 -20.18 7.51 13.63
C GLN A 79 -21.68 7.31 13.88
N ALA A 80 -22.45 8.40 14.04
CA ALA A 80 -23.90 8.33 14.20
C ALA A 80 -24.59 7.66 12.98
N TYR A 81 -24.07 7.86 11.77
CA TYR A 81 -24.56 7.18 10.57
C TYR A 81 -24.19 5.71 10.56
N LEU A 82 -22.90 5.39 10.73
CA LEU A 82 -22.35 4.03 10.62
C LEU A 82 -22.90 3.08 11.68
N GLN A 83 -23.04 3.54 12.93
CA GLN A 83 -23.59 2.75 14.04
C GLN A 83 -25.05 2.33 13.85
N ARG A 84 -25.82 3.05 13.04
CA ARG A 84 -27.22 2.71 12.72
C ARG A 84 -27.35 1.65 11.61
N LEU A 85 -26.25 1.29 10.93
CA LEU A 85 -26.27 0.33 9.85
C LEU A 85 -26.53 -1.09 10.41
N PRO A 86 -27.66 -1.73 10.05
CA PRO A 86 -28.12 -2.93 10.76
C PRO A 86 -27.25 -4.17 10.56
N MET A 87 -26.38 -4.17 9.54
CA MET A 87 -25.46 -5.28 9.27
C MET A 87 -24.06 -5.09 9.82
N ARG A 88 -23.71 -3.88 10.31
CA ARG A 88 -22.35 -3.54 10.73
C ARG A 88 -21.77 -4.52 11.75
N GLU A 89 -22.50 -4.78 12.82
CA GLU A 89 -22.04 -5.68 13.88
C GLU A 89 -21.88 -7.14 13.40
N LYS A 90 -22.78 -7.58 12.51
CA LYS A 90 -22.68 -8.93 11.91
C LYS A 90 -21.44 -9.04 11.00
N ILE A 91 -21.16 -7.99 10.23
CA ILE A 91 -19.96 -7.92 9.37
C ILE A 91 -18.71 -7.87 10.23
N LEU A 92 -18.67 -7.03 11.27
CA LEU A 92 -17.52 -6.96 12.19
C LEU A 92 -17.23 -8.30 12.85
N LYS A 93 -18.28 -8.98 13.37
CA LYS A 93 -18.13 -10.31 13.93
C LYS A 93 -17.54 -11.29 12.90
N ARG A 94 -18.07 -11.27 11.67
CA ARG A 94 -17.60 -12.17 10.63
C ARG A 94 -16.16 -11.85 10.19
N LEU A 95 -15.79 -10.57 10.10
CA LEU A 95 -14.42 -10.14 9.86
C LEU A 95 -13.44 -10.65 10.93
N LYS A 96 -13.81 -10.55 12.21
CA LYS A 96 -13.02 -11.12 13.31
C LYS A 96 -12.85 -12.63 13.15
N GLU A 97 -13.91 -13.35 12.77
CA GLU A 97 -13.85 -14.79 12.52
C GLU A 97 -12.91 -15.11 11.34
N THR A 98 -13.07 -14.42 10.19
CA THR A 98 -12.27 -14.69 8.98
C THR A 98 -10.81 -14.25 9.09
N ALA A 99 -10.51 -13.30 9.98
CA ALA A 99 -9.14 -12.89 10.29
C ALA A 99 -8.45 -13.83 11.30
N ASN A 100 -9.24 -14.55 12.11
CA ASN A 100 -8.73 -15.39 13.18
C ASN A 100 -8.23 -16.75 12.69
N PHE A 101 -7.06 -16.73 12.07
CA PHE A 101 -6.32 -17.93 11.71
C PHE A 101 -4.83 -17.67 11.94
N GLU A 102 -4.11 -18.71 12.32
CA GLU A 102 -2.67 -18.61 12.51
C GLU A 102 -1.97 -18.27 11.20
N LYS A 103 -0.98 -17.38 11.26
CA LYS A 103 -0.14 -16.96 10.15
C LYS A 103 1.31 -17.22 10.51
N ILE A 104 2.03 -17.95 9.66
CA ILE A 104 3.45 -18.25 9.82
C ILE A 104 4.17 -17.79 8.56
N GLY A 105 5.29 -17.06 8.74
CA GLY A 105 6.17 -16.62 7.67
C GLY A 105 7.17 -17.69 7.24
N MET A 106 7.95 -17.41 6.20
CA MET A 106 9.09 -18.24 5.84
C MET A 106 10.15 -18.21 6.95
N PRO A 107 10.74 -19.36 7.32
CA PRO A 107 11.91 -19.37 8.20
C PRO A 107 13.10 -18.66 7.52
N PHE A 108 13.91 -17.99 8.31
CA PHE A 108 15.15 -17.38 7.84
C PHE A 108 16.26 -17.53 8.87
N LYS A 109 17.51 -17.56 8.41
CA LYS A 109 18.70 -17.79 9.26
C LYS A 109 19.49 -16.48 9.38
N ARG A 110 19.84 -16.09 10.59
CA ARG A 110 20.72 -14.95 10.88
C ARG A 110 21.60 -15.27 12.08
N ALA A 111 22.87 -14.87 12.05
CA ALA A 111 23.82 -15.11 13.14
C ALA A 111 23.85 -16.59 13.61
N GLY A 112 23.72 -17.54 12.69
CA GLY A 112 23.71 -18.97 12.99
C GLY A 112 22.46 -19.51 13.66
N LYS A 113 21.41 -18.70 13.81
CA LYS A 113 20.11 -19.07 14.40
C LYS A 113 18.99 -18.95 13.39
N TRP A 114 17.93 -19.75 13.55
CA TRP A 114 16.73 -19.68 12.76
C TRP A 114 15.70 -18.77 13.43
N TYR A 115 14.95 -18.06 12.59
CA TYR A 115 13.88 -17.15 13.01
C TYR A 115 12.64 -17.35 12.16
N VAL A 116 11.48 -17.05 12.74
CA VAL A 116 10.20 -17.07 12.03
C VAL A 116 9.26 -16.03 12.63
N TYR A 117 8.48 -15.37 11.80
CA TYR A 117 7.35 -14.56 12.24
C TYR A 117 6.11 -15.42 12.38
N ARG A 118 5.40 -15.26 13.50
CA ARG A 118 4.14 -15.96 13.77
C ARG A 118 3.12 -15.00 14.36
N ASN A 119 1.87 -15.10 13.89
CA ASN A 119 0.71 -14.41 14.44
C ASN A 119 -0.36 -15.44 14.76
N ASN A 120 -0.94 -15.40 15.96
CA ASN A 120 -1.97 -16.36 16.38
C ASN A 120 -3.34 -16.13 15.74
N GLY A 121 -3.48 -15.07 14.92
CA GLY A 121 -4.69 -14.71 14.19
C GLY A 121 -5.24 -13.34 14.56
N LEU A 122 -5.25 -12.98 15.85
CA LEU A 122 -5.83 -11.73 16.35
C LEU A 122 -4.82 -10.78 17.01
N GLN A 123 -3.54 -11.12 17.04
CA GLN A 123 -2.50 -10.20 17.46
C GLN A 123 -2.39 -9.03 16.48
N ASN A 124 -2.12 -7.83 16.97
CA ASN A 124 -1.92 -6.64 16.13
C ASN A 124 -0.75 -6.82 15.17
N GLN A 125 0.33 -7.45 15.63
CA GLN A 125 1.55 -7.68 14.87
C GLN A 125 2.05 -9.12 15.05
N SER A 126 2.79 -9.63 14.07
CA SER A 126 3.45 -10.92 14.19
C SER A 126 4.62 -10.84 15.19
N VAL A 127 4.76 -11.88 15.98
CA VAL A 127 5.85 -12.05 16.95
C VAL A 127 7.02 -12.73 16.25
N LEU A 128 8.22 -12.25 16.47
CA LEU A 128 9.45 -12.88 16.01
C LEU A 128 9.87 -13.96 16.99
N TYR A 129 9.98 -15.18 16.52
CA TYR A 129 10.45 -16.34 17.29
C TYR A 129 11.83 -16.77 16.81
N GLN A 130 12.64 -17.28 17.74
CA GLN A 130 13.90 -17.98 17.46
C GLN A 130 13.65 -19.48 17.55
N MET A 131 14.28 -20.24 16.62
CA MET A 131 14.17 -21.69 16.50
C MET A 131 15.55 -22.34 16.42
N ASP A 132 15.66 -23.62 16.79
CA ASP A 132 16.89 -24.38 16.65
C ASP A 132 17.05 -24.99 15.24
N ALA A 133 15.94 -25.21 14.52
CA ALA A 133 15.91 -25.71 13.13
C ALA A 133 14.66 -25.13 12.42
N PRO A 134 14.66 -25.04 11.07
CA PRO A 134 13.54 -24.46 10.32
C PRO A 134 12.24 -25.28 10.39
N ASP A 135 12.35 -26.57 10.70
CA ASP A 135 11.24 -27.52 10.89
C ASP A 135 10.97 -27.85 12.38
N ALA A 136 11.60 -27.12 13.30
CA ALA A 136 11.38 -27.32 14.74
C ALA A 136 9.90 -27.15 15.09
N PRO A 137 9.33 -28.00 15.97
CA PRO A 137 7.94 -27.89 16.36
C PRO A 137 7.66 -26.59 17.12
N ALA A 138 6.49 -26.00 16.91
CA ALA A 138 6.14 -24.64 17.37
C ALA A 138 6.17 -24.49 18.92
N ASP A 139 6.02 -25.58 19.68
CA ASP A 139 6.10 -25.59 21.14
C ASP A 139 7.55 -25.44 21.66
N LYS A 140 8.55 -25.55 20.76
CA LYS A 140 9.97 -25.32 21.05
C LYS A 140 10.47 -23.93 20.66
N TRP A 141 9.63 -23.12 20.00
CA TRP A 141 10.00 -21.78 19.60
C TRP A 141 10.09 -20.85 20.80
N ARG A 142 11.08 -19.98 20.79
CA ARG A 142 11.30 -18.98 21.83
C ARG A 142 10.94 -17.60 21.30
N VAL A 143 10.12 -16.83 22.03
CA VAL A 143 9.86 -15.44 21.69
C VAL A 143 11.17 -14.66 21.72
N TRP A 144 11.52 -14.06 20.58
CA TRP A 144 12.71 -13.23 20.45
C TRP A 144 12.39 -11.75 20.53
N LEU A 145 11.34 -11.32 19.82
CA LEU A 145 10.79 -9.96 19.88
C LEU A 145 9.27 -10.03 19.71
N ASP A 146 8.54 -9.52 20.70
CA ASP A 146 7.09 -9.36 20.62
C ASP A 146 6.71 -7.88 20.48
N PRO A 147 6.41 -7.40 19.25
CA PRO A 147 6.03 -6.00 19.03
C PRO A 147 4.74 -5.60 19.77
N ASN A 148 3.89 -6.57 20.10
CA ASN A 148 2.62 -6.30 20.81
C ASN A 148 2.83 -5.82 22.25
N THR A 149 4.05 -5.97 22.79
CA THR A 149 4.43 -5.51 24.13
C THR A 149 5.04 -4.11 24.16
N LEU A 150 5.31 -3.50 23.00
CA LEU A 150 5.99 -2.22 22.90
C LEU A 150 5.09 -1.04 23.27
N SER A 151 3.76 -1.20 23.17
CA SER A 151 2.79 -0.21 23.67
C SER A 151 1.53 -0.92 24.20
N LYS A 152 0.85 -0.28 25.17
CA LYS A 152 -0.39 -0.83 25.75
C LYS A 152 -1.59 -0.70 24.82
N ASP A 153 -1.61 0.33 23.99
CA ASP A 153 -2.68 0.65 23.04
C ASP A 153 -2.48 0.06 21.63
N GLY A 154 -1.32 -0.57 21.40
CA GLY A 154 -0.97 -1.19 20.12
C GLY A 154 -0.61 -0.20 19.01
N THR A 155 -0.33 1.07 19.34
CA THR A 155 -0.02 2.12 18.35
C THR A 155 1.46 2.14 17.95
N VAL A 156 2.32 1.38 18.61
CA VAL A 156 3.72 1.19 18.20
C VAL A 156 3.82 0.02 17.23
N ALA A 157 4.39 0.28 16.05
CA ALA A 157 4.58 -0.70 15.01
C ALA A 157 6.05 -1.04 14.79
N LEU A 158 6.38 -2.34 14.72
CA LEU A 158 7.67 -2.81 14.23
C LEU A 158 7.74 -2.61 12.72
N LYS A 159 8.74 -1.87 12.25
CA LYS A 159 8.96 -1.57 10.82
C LYS A 159 9.99 -2.51 10.21
N ASN A 160 11.10 -2.71 10.89
CA ASN A 160 12.22 -3.46 10.37
C ASN A 160 13.06 -4.06 11.50
N ILE A 161 13.84 -5.11 11.17
CA ILE A 161 14.90 -5.66 12.01
C ILE A 161 16.16 -5.84 11.16
N SER A 162 17.33 -5.64 11.75
CA SER A 162 18.60 -5.95 11.11
C SER A 162 19.58 -6.55 12.12
N PHE A 163 20.41 -7.48 11.66
CA PHE A 163 21.38 -8.18 12.49
C PHE A 163 22.78 -7.71 12.12
N SER A 164 23.64 -7.48 13.13
CA SER A 164 25.03 -7.18 12.88
C SER A 164 25.73 -8.37 12.23
N ASN A 165 26.69 -8.10 11.33
CA ASN A 165 27.42 -9.15 10.61
C ASN A 165 28.23 -10.05 11.56
N ASN A 166 28.70 -9.50 12.68
CA ASN A 166 29.40 -10.25 13.74
C ASN A 166 28.47 -11.06 14.65
N GLY A 167 27.15 -10.96 14.46
CA GLY A 167 26.14 -11.69 15.24
C GLY A 167 25.94 -11.25 16.68
N LYS A 168 26.53 -10.11 17.09
CA LYS A 168 26.41 -9.62 18.49
C LYS A 168 25.14 -8.86 18.76
N TYR A 169 24.59 -8.16 17.77
CA TYR A 169 23.49 -7.21 17.93
C TYR A 169 22.37 -7.43 16.92
N MET A 170 21.17 -7.02 17.31
CA MET A 170 20.02 -6.87 16.44
C MET A 170 19.43 -5.47 16.67
N ALA A 171 19.39 -4.66 15.64
CA ALA A 171 18.60 -3.42 15.68
C ALA A 171 17.15 -3.71 15.25
N TYR A 172 16.21 -3.02 15.88
CA TYR A 172 14.82 -3.01 15.44
C TYR A 172 14.29 -1.58 15.36
N VAL A 173 13.58 -1.33 14.28
CA VAL A 173 13.03 -0.02 13.94
C VAL A 173 11.54 -0.03 14.25
N ILE A 174 11.06 0.98 14.96
CA ILE A 174 9.64 1.16 15.27
C ILE A 174 9.13 2.50 14.76
N SER A 175 7.82 2.60 14.57
CA SER A 175 7.11 3.88 14.43
C SER A 175 5.97 3.97 15.42
N ARG A 176 5.56 5.21 15.77
CA ARG A 176 4.47 5.48 16.70
C ARG A 176 3.30 6.13 15.99
N ASN A 177 2.09 5.77 16.39
CA ASN A 177 0.83 6.34 15.87
C ASN A 177 0.72 6.29 14.34
N GLY A 178 1.44 5.36 13.69
CA GLY A 178 1.43 5.20 12.24
C GLY A 178 2.19 6.27 11.45
N SER A 179 2.90 7.19 12.11
CA SER A 179 3.79 8.17 11.48
C SER A 179 4.92 7.48 10.72
N ASP A 180 5.48 8.16 9.74
CA ASP A 180 6.70 7.75 9.05
C ASP A 180 7.99 8.10 9.83
N TRP A 181 7.88 8.83 10.94
CA TRP A 181 9.00 8.99 11.86
C TRP A 181 9.31 7.68 12.57
N GLU A 182 10.59 7.35 12.62
CA GLU A 182 11.10 6.07 13.09
C GLU A 182 12.06 6.25 14.26
N GLU A 183 12.06 5.24 15.14
CA GLU A 183 13.01 5.12 16.24
C GLU A 183 13.75 3.79 16.10
N ILE A 184 15.06 3.78 16.40
CA ILE A 184 15.87 2.57 16.34
C ILE A 184 16.32 2.20 17.75
N TYR A 185 16.14 0.93 18.10
CA TYR A 185 16.60 0.31 19.34
C TYR A 185 17.52 -0.85 19.01
N VAL A 186 18.39 -1.19 19.95
CA VAL A 186 19.37 -2.27 19.80
C VAL A 186 19.16 -3.33 20.87
N LYS A 187 19.28 -4.59 20.47
CA LYS A 187 19.18 -5.76 21.32
C LYS A 187 20.49 -6.54 21.26
N ASP A 188 21.02 -6.89 22.43
CA ASP A 188 22.17 -7.80 22.56
C ASP A 188 21.74 -9.24 22.27
N MET A 189 22.44 -9.91 21.36
CA MET A 189 22.06 -11.25 20.89
C MET A 189 22.39 -12.37 21.89
N ALA A 190 23.36 -12.16 22.78
CA ALA A 190 23.77 -13.16 23.74
C ALA A 190 22.84 -13.17 24.97
N THR A 191 22.45 -12.02 25.47
CA THR A 191 21.61 -11.85 26.64
C THR A 191 20.13 -11.73 26.31
N GLY A 192 19.80 -11.25 25.12
CA GLY A 192 18.43 -10.91 24.71
C GLY A 192 17.92 -9.58 25.30
N ASN A 193 18.76 -8.82 25.99
CA ASN A 193 18.38 -7.53 26.57
C ASN A 193 18.40 -6.41 25.52
N VAL A 194 17.51 -5.43 25.69
CA VAL A 194 17.57 -4.16 24.95
C VAL A 194 18.64 -3.30 25.60
N LEU A 195 19.50 -2.70 24.78
CA LEU A 195 20.55 -1.78 25.22
C LEU A 195 19.98 -0.36 25.38
N ASP A 196 20.80 0.55 25.90
CA ASP A 196 20.42 1.96 26.09
C ASP A 196 20.49 2.79 24.80
N ASP A 197 20.98 2.18 23.70
CA ASP A 197 21.08 2.81 22.39
C ASP A 197 19.67 3.08 21.85
N HIS A 198 19.37 4.37 21.60
CA HIS A 198 18.09 4.85 21.13
C HIS A 198 18.28 6.00 20.13
N ILE A 199 17.83 5.80 18.91
CA ILE A 199 17.87 6.79 17.83
C ILE A 199 16.46 7.31 17.58
N VAL A 200 16.34 8.61 17.41
CA VAL A 200 15.09 9.32 17.06
C VAL A 200 15.26 10.15 15.79
N TRP A 201 14.16 10.63 15.24
CA TRP A 201 14.10 11.43 14.01
C TRP A 201 14.69 10.75 12.79
N ALA A 202 14.73 9.43 12.82
CA ALA A 202 14.99 8.60 11.66
C ALA A 202 13.76 8.54 10.75
N LYS A 203 13.95 8.39 9.45
CA LYS A 203 12.84 8.29 8.50
C LYS A 203 13.29 7.57 7.24
N PHE A 204 12.52 6.56 6.81
CA PHE A 204 12.82 5.70 5.65
C PHE A 204 14.21 5.08 5.74
N THR A 205 14.51 4.44 6.85
CA THR A 205 15.83 3.89 7.15
C THR A 205 15.78 2.47 7.70
N SER A 206 16.94 1.84 7.69
CA SER A 206 17.25 0.64 8.46
C SER A 206 18.63 0.83 9.11
N ALA A 207 18.98 0.02 10.11
CA ALA A 207 20.33 -0.01 10.63
C ALA A 207 21.22 -0.85 9.70
N THR A 208 22.18 -0.21 9.02
CA THR A 208 23.16 -0.88 8.16
C THR A 208 24.47 -1.06 8.93
N TRP A 209 24.77 -2.28 9.28
CA TRP A 209 25.86 -2.60 10.21
C TRP A 209 27.25 -2.53 9.55
N LEU A 210 28.21 -1.98 10.31
CA LEU A 210 29.64 -2.04 10.02
C LEU A 210 30.43 -2.06 11.34
N GLY A 211 31.16 -3.12 11.62
CA GLY A 211 31.91 -3.27 12.88
C GLY A 211 30.99 -3.31 14.11
N ASP A 212 31.29 -2.46 15.09
CA ASP A 212 30.51 -2.32 16.32
C ASP A 212 29.57 -1.09 16.29
N GLY A 213 28.98 -0.80 15.12
CA GLY A 213 28.01 0.27 14.92
C GLY A 213 27.21 0.10 13.65
N PHE A 214 26.36 1.07 13.35
CA PHE A 214 25.52 1.05 12.14
C PHE A 214 25.28 2.44 11.56
N TYR A 215 25.03 2.47 10.25
CA TYR A 215 24.56 3.65 9.56
C TYR A 215 23.04 3.71 9.59
N TYR A 216 22.50 4.94 9.65
CA TYR A 216 21.07 5.20 9.55
C TYR A 216 20.82 6.56 8.89
N SER A 217 19.66 6.73 8.26
CA SER A 217 19.25 7.97 7.63
C SER A 217 18.25 8.71 8.51
N ALA A 218 18.48 10.01 8.72
CA ALA A 218 17.66 10.83 9.59
C ALA A 218 17.60 12.28 9.08
N TYR A 219 16.66 13.04 9.64
CA TYR A 219 16.54 14.49 9.47
C TYR A 219 16.87 15.19 10.78
N ASP A 220 17.07 16.50 10.71
CA ASP A 220 17.07 17.32 11.91
C ASP A 220 15.70 17.27 12.57
N ALA A 221 15.64 17.42 13.90
CA ALA A 221 14.37 17.42 14.63
C ALA A 221 13.45 18.52 14.05
N PRO A 222 12.19 18.20 13.72
CA PRO A 222 11.23 19.21 13.25
C PRO A 222 10.92 20.24 14.34
N GLU A 223 10.34 21.37 13.95
CA GLU A 223 9.82 22.34 14.92
C GLU A 223 8.69 21.68 15.71
N GLU A 224 8.63 21.98 17.02
CA GLU A 224 7.60 21.45 17.92
C GLU A 224 6.19 21.77 17.40
N GLY A 225 5.34 20.74 17.32
CA GLY A 225 3.96 20.83 16.79
C GLY A 225 3.86 20.81 15.27
N ARG A 226 4.97 20.64 14.54
CA ARG A 226 4.98 20.56 13.07
C ARG A 226 5.57 19.24 12.54
N GLU A 227 5.64 18.24 13.38
CA GLU A 227 6.28 16.94 13.10
C GLU A 227 5.64 16.22 11.92
N ILE A 228 4.34 16.42 11.71
CA ILE A 228 3.55 15.72 10.67
C ILE A 228 3.23 16.59 9.44
N SER A 229 3.57 17.87 9.44
CA SER A 229 3.23 18.80 8.36
C SER A 229 4.43 19.47 7.71
N SER A 230 5.55 19.64 8.43
CA SER A 230 6.76 20.26 7.88
C SER A 230 7.37 19.46 6.75
N LYS A 231 7.82 20.19 5.71
CA LYS A 231 8.55 19.60 4.58
C LYS A 231 9.86 18.98 5.07
N ASN A 232 10.12 17.74 4.66
CA ASN A 232 11.35 17.05 5.00
C ASN A 232 12.43 17.35 3.94
N GLU A 233 13.51 18.00 4.36
CA GLU A 233 14.61 18.44 3.50
C GLU A 233 15.97 18.11 4.13
N VAL A 234 16.98 17.87 3.31
CA VAL A 234 18.38 17.62 3.72
C VAL A 234 18.49 16.37 4.62
N GLN A 235 18.07 15.23 4.11
CA GLN A 235 18.34 13.97 4.78
C GLN A 235 19.85 13.74 4.94
N LYS A 236 20.25 13.20 6.09
CA LYS A 236 21.65 12.91 6.44
C LYS A 236 21.80 11.43 6.75
N ILE A 237 22.96 10.86 6.42
CA ILE A 237 23.37 9.55 6.92
C ILE A 237 24.31 9.79 8.11
N TYR A 238 24.00 9.14 9.22
CA TYR A 238 24.81 9.14 10.43
C TYR A 238 25.43 7.77 10.67
N TYR A 239 26.51 7.74 11.44
CA TYR A 239 27.09 6.52 11.98
C TYR A 239 26.94 6.51 13.49
N HIS A 240 26.21 5.52 14.04
CA HIS A 240 26.03 5.29 15.45
C HIS A 240 26.96 4.19 15.94
N ARG A 241 27.72 4.45 17.01
CA ARG A 241 28.54 3.46 17.71
C ARG A 241 27.77 2.91 18.89
N ILE A 242 27.66 1.58 19.00
CA ILE A 242 26.97 0.93 20.12
C ILE A 242 27.56 1.38 21.48
N GLY A 243 26.67 1.72 22.41
CA GLY A 243 27.00 2.18 23.76
C GLY A 243 27.33 3.67 23.86
N THR A 244 27.07 4.47 22.81
CA THR A 244 27.22 5.93 22.83
C THR A 244 25.86 6.63 22.65
N PRO A 245 25.70 7.86 23.17
CA PRO A 245 24.44 8.59 22.94
C PRO A 245 24.36 9.09 21.49
N GLN A 246 23.14 9.16 20.93
CA GLN A 246 22.88 9.68 19.55
C GLN A 246 23.51 11.06 19.30
N SER A 247 23.60 11.92 20.34
CA SER A 247 24.19 13.25 20.22
C SER A 247 25.70 13.26 19.87
N SER A 248 26.36 12.10 19.98
CA SER A 248 27.77 11.91 19.59
C SER A 248 27.92 11.32 18.18
N ASP A 249 26.81 11.02 17.50
CA ASP A 249 26.85 10.40 16.17
C ASP A 249 27.40 11.37 15.14
N GLU A 250 28.31 10.86 14.31
CA GLU A 250 28.95 11.64 13.25
C GLU A 250 28.12 11.59 11.98
N VAL A 251 27.96 12.77 11.33
CA VAL A 251 27.38 12.81 9.98
C VAL A 251 28.36 12.18 9.01
N PHE A 252 27.96 11.06 8.46
CA PHE A 252 28.76 10.33 7.48
C PHE A 252 28.60 10.91 6.07
N PHE A 253 27.37 11.26 5.68
CA PHE A 253 27.09 11.79 4.35
C PHE A 253 25.86 12.71 4.36
N HIS A 254 25.91 13.80 3.63
CA HIS A 254 24.78 14.64 3.27
C HIS A 254 25.12 15.54 2.08
N ASN A 255 24.12 16.05 1.39
CA ASN A 255 24.31 17.03 0.32
C ASN A 255 23.31 18.20 0.47
N PRO A 256 23.67 19.28 1.15
CA PRO A 256 22.79 20.44 1.37
C PRO A 256 22.48 21.24 0.11
N THR A 257 23.25 21.05 -0.98
CA THR A 257 22.97 21.69 -2.27
C THR A 257 21.85 21.01 -3.05
N GLN A 258 21.48 19.79 -2.64
CA GLN A 258 20.35 19.02 -3.19
C GLN A 258 19.45 18.54 -2.04
N PRO A 259 18.67 19.44 -1.41
CA PRO A 259 17.96 19.15 -0.18
C PRO A 259 16.85 18.08 -0.34
N LEU A 260 16.35 17.89 -1.56
CA LEU A 260 15.26 16.95 -1.87
C LEU A 260 15.81 15.63 -2.40
N ARG A 261 16.57 14.93 -1.54
CA ARG A 261 17.15 13.62 -1.83
C ARG A 261 16.98 12.69 -0.63
N PHE A 262 16.89 11.41 -0.93
CA PHE A 262 17.00 10.31 0.02
C PHE A 262 18.33 9.61 -0.18
N TYR A 263 18.95 9.23 0.92
CA TYR A 263 20.22 8.52 0.92
C TYR A 263 20.09 7.23 1.72
N SER A 264 20.65 6.14 1.20
CA SER A 264 20.82 4.90 1.92
C SER A 264 22.18 4.29 1.65
N VAL A 265 22.70 3.55 2.62
CA VAL A 265 23.91 2.76 2.45
C VAL A 265 23.61 1.29 2.67
N GLU A 266 24.36 0.45 1.93
CA GLU A 266 24.39 -0.99 2.09
C GLU A 266 25.83 -1.42 2.32
N VAL A 267 26.03 -2.40 3.19
CA VAL A 267 27.36 -3.00 3.46
C VAL A 267 27.21 -4.49 3.29
N ASN A 268 28.08 -5.09 2.49
CA ASN A 268 28.06 -6.54 2.28
C ASN A 268 28.42 -7.32 3.57
N LYS A 269 28.08 -8.59 3.60
CA LYS A 269 28.27 -9.46 4.77
C LYS A 269 29.71 -9.51 5.26
N GLU A 270 30.67 -9.45 4.36
CA GLU A 270 32.12 -9.47 4.65
C GLU A 270 32.67 -8.11 5.09
N GLU A 271 31.85 -7.06 5.12
CA GLU A 271 32.23 -5.68 5.46
C GLU A 271 33.38 -5.14 4.59
N THR A 272 33.42 -5.54 3.33
CA THR A 272 34.47 -5.17 2.36
C THR A 272 34.01 -4.14 1.34
N VAL A 273 32.71 -4.04 1.08
CA VAL A 273 32.11 -3.16 0.08
C VAL A 273 30.95 -2.41 0.69
N MET A 274 30.92 -1.11 0.44
CA MET A 274 29.80 -0.24 0.77
C MET A 274 29.22 0.36 -0.50
N LEU A 275 27.92 0.31 -0.64
CA LEU A 275 27.15 0.98 -1.69
C LEU A 275 26.41 2.18 -1.07
N LEU A 276 26.34 3.29 -1.81
CA LEU A 276 25.54 4.45 -1.47
C LEU A 276 24.53 4.67 -2.60
N SER A 277 23.26 4.69 -2.27
CA SER A 277 22.17 5.04 -3.18
C SER A 277 21.68 6.44 -2.89
N GLU A 278 21.49 7.25 -3.94
CA GLU A 278 20.94 8.59 -3.90
C GLU A 278 19.70 8.64 -4.81
N ALA A 279 18.52 8.76 -4.22
CA ALA A 279 17.24 8.90 -4.91
C ALA A 279 16.64 10.29 -4.64
N GLY A 280 15.73 10.75 -5.51
CA GLY A 280 15.12 12.07 -5.33
C GLY A 280 13.92 12.31 -6.23
N MET A 281 13.92 13.44 -6.94
CA MET A 281 12.84 13.83 -7.84
C MET A 281 12.97 13.20 -9.25
N ASP A 282 13.53 12.00 -9.31
CA ASP A 282 13.68 11.19 -10.52
C ASP A 282 13.04 9.82 -10.31
N ASN A 283 12.80 9.05 -11.37
CA ASN A 283 12.15 7.74 -11.25
C ASN A 283 13.04 6.64 -10.69
N GLY A 284 14.35 6.87 -10.62
CA GLY A 284 15.32 5.92 -10.14
C GLY A 284 16.33 6.55 -9.18
N ASN A 285 17.59 6.11 -9.26
CA ASN A 285 18.63 6.51 -8.32
C ASN A 285 20.01 6.59 -8.99
N ASN A 286 20.92 7.33 -8.35
CA ASN A 286 22.36 7.18 -8.58
C ASN A 286 22.91 6.12 -7.64
N LEU A 287 23.95 5.39 -8.08
CA LEU A 287 24.60 4.36 -7.29
C LEU A 287 26.11 4.63 -7.24
N TYR A 288 26.67 4.52 -6.05
CA TYR A 288 28.10 4.71 -5.78
C TYR A 288 28.63 3.50 -5.01
N VAL A 289 29.91 3.19 -5.17
CA VAL A 289 30.58 2.10 -4.46
C VAL A 289 31.85 2.60 -3.77
N ARG A 290 32.15 2.03 -2.60
CA ARG A 290 33.38 2.25 -1.84
C ARG A 290 33.98 0.91 -1.42
N ASP A 291 35.28 0.73 -1.69
CA ASP A 291 36.08 -0.42 -1.22
C ASP A 291 36.55 -0.18 0.22
N LEU A 292 35.92 -0.85 1.19
CA LEU A 292 36.22 -0.69 2.63
C LEU A 292 37.56 -1.34 3.04
N ARG A 293 38.16 -2.17 2.22
CA ARG A 293 39.49 -2.76 2.48
C ARG A 293 40.61 -1.72 2.38
N ARG A 294 40.33 -0.60 1.72
CA ARG A 294 41.27 0.52 1.56
C ARG A 294 40.84 1.67 2.45
N LYS A 295 41.65 1.98 3.46
CA LYS A 295 41.33 3.01 4.47
C LYS A 295 40.93 4.37 3.89
N ASP A 296 41.60 4.82 2.82
CA ASP A 296 41.39 6.12 2.21
C ASP A 296 40.56 6.09 0.95
N SER A 297 39.82 4.97 0.70
CA SER A 297 38.94 4.86 -0.46
C SER A 297 37.81 5.87 -0.40
N GLN A 298 37.48 6.44 -1.55
CA GLN A 298 36.36 7.35 -1.73
C GLN A 298 35.22 6.61 -2.46
N PHE A 299 34.03 7.16 -2.42
CA PHE A 299 32.94 6.69 -3.26
C PHE A 299 33.27 6.92 -4.74
N ILE A 300 33.09 5.89 -5.53
CA ILE A 300 33.20 5.92 -6.99
C ILE A 300 31.79 5.80 -7.53
N GLN A 301 31.38 6.72 -8.39
CA GLN A 301 30.08 6.67 -9.06
C GLN A 301 30.03 5.50 -10.04
N MET A 302 29.07 4.62 -9.86
CA MET A 302 28.83 3.48 -10.74
C MET A 302 27.94 3.86 -11.91
N CYS A 303 26.88 4.62 -11.64
CA CYS A 303 25.96 5.15 -12.63
C CYS A 303 25.46 6.52 -12.21
N ALA A 304 25.14 7.37 -13.19
CA ALA A 304 24.77 8.76 -13.02
C ALA A 304 23.48 9.14 -13.76
N ASP A 305 22.67 8.16 -14.15
CA ASP A 305 21.41 8.42 -14.80
C ASP A 305 20.25 8.05 -13.86
N PRO A 306 19.76 9.00 -13.06
CA PRO A 306 18.74 8.75 -12.06
C PRO A 306 17.34 8.51 -12.67
N ARG A 307 17.22 8.48 -14.00
CA ARG A 307 15.98 8.04 -14.66
C ARG A 307 15.74 6.56 -14.48
N TYR A 308 16.78 5.78 -14.20
CA TYR A 308 16.73 4.33 -14.05
C TYR A 308 16.98 3.89 -12.61
N THR A 309 16.43 2.74 -12.27
CA THR A 309 16.63 2.08 -10.97
C THR A 309 17.84 1.16 -11.02
N TYR A 310 18.67 1.22 -9.98
CA TYR A 310 19.83 0.36 -9.80
C TYR A 310 19.80 -0.19 -8.37
N GLY A 311 19.39 -1.44 -8.21
CA GLY A 311 19.33 -2.15 -6.93
C GLY A 311 20.41 -3.22 -6.85
N SER A 312 21.25 -3.17 -5.81
CA SER A 312 22.16 -4.27 -5.49
C SER A 312 21.36 -5.48 -5.02
N VAL A 313 21.65 -6.65 -5.55
CA VAL A 313 21.00 -7.91 -5.12
C VAL A 313 21.95 -8.87 -4.44
N GLU A 314 23.26 -8.83 -4.78
CA GLU A 314 24.31 -9.59 -4.12
C GLU A 314 25.67 -8.95 -4.36
N VAL A 315 26.58 -9.11 -3.41
CA VAL A 315 28.00 -8.71 -3.55
C VAL A 315 28.88 -9.89 -3.22
N GLU A 316 29.68 -10.33 -4.16
CA GLU A 316 30.58 -11.47 -4.02
C GLU A 316 32.03 -11.09 -4.36
N GLY A 317 32.87 -10.98 -3.34
CA GLY A 317 34.26 -10.58 -3.53
C GLY A 317 34.39 -9.20 -4.17
N ASN A 318 34.75 -9.17 -5.45
CA ASN A 318 34.83 -7.92 -6.25
C ASN A 318 33.62 -7.73 -7.17
N ASP A 319 32.73 -8.70 -7.28
CA ASP A 319 31.57 -8.65 -8.17
C ASP A 319 30.33 -8.12 -7.42
N ILE A 320 29.62 -7.20 -8.05
CA ILE A 320 28.40 -6.59 -7.55
C ILE A 320 27.30 -6.91 -8.56
N PHE A 321 26.27 -7.64 -8.13
CA PHE A 321 25.13 -7.97 -8.97
C PHE A 321 24.04 -6.92 -8.78
N ILE A 322 23.55 -6.39 -9.89
CA ILE A 322 22.65 -5.23 -9.93
C ILE A 322 21.44 -5.54 -10.79
N LEU A 323 20.27 -5.43 -10.20
CA LEU A 323 18.99 -5.43 -10.91
C LEU A 323 18.71 -4.02 -11.40
N THR A 324 18.44 -3.85 -12.70
CA THR A 324 18.24 -2.52 -13.29
C THR A 324 17.28 -2.54 -14.48
N ASN A 325 16.52 -1.43 -14.64
CA ASN A 325 15.71 -1.17 -15.83
C ASN A 325 16.42 -0.27 -16.86
N ALA A 326 17.71 0.03 -16.65
CA ALA A 326 18.50 0.79 -17.64
C ALA A 326 18.62 -0.01 -18.95
N ASP A 327 18.12 0.58 -20.05
CA ASP A 327 18.02 -0.05 -21.38
C ASP A 327 17.26 -1.40 -21.41
N ALA A 328 16.46 -1.68 -20.36
CA ALA A 328 15.69 -2.90 -20.17
C ALA A 328 14.41 -2.62 -19.37
N PRO A 329 13.33 -2.11 -19.98
CA PRO A 329 12.11 -1.68 -19.30
C PRO A 329 11.47 -2.71 -18.35
N LYS A 330 11.73 -4.00 -18.56
CA LYS A 330 11.27 -5.11 -17.72
C LYS A 330 12.35 -5.67 -16.82
N TYR A 331 13.42 -4.92 -16.61
CA TYR A 331 14.60 -5.24 -15.82
C TYR A 331 15.48 -6.36 -16.38
N ARG A 332 16.74 -6.27 -16.03
CA ARG A 332 17.79 -7.26 -16.31
C ARG A 332 18.77 -7.35 -15.14
N LEU A 333 19.50 -8.45 -15.05
CA LEU A 333 20.55 -8.63 -14.07
C LEU A 333 21.92 -8.34 -14.70
N MET A 334 22.63 -7.37 -14.12
CA MET A 334 23.98 -6.98 -14.51
C MET A 334 24.99 -7.36 -13.44
N ARG A 335 26.25 -7.50 -13.82
CA ARG A 335 27.38 -7.63 -12.91
C ARG A 335 28.38 -6.53 -13.15
N ALA A 336 28.69 -5.77 -12.11
CA ALA A 336 29.77 -4.79 -12.05
C ALA A 336 30.98 -5.37 -11.33
N SER A 337 32.18 -4.89 -11.67
CA SER A 337 33.39 -5.22 -10.91
C SER A 337 33.85 -4.03 -10.09
N LEU A 338 34.25 -4.25 -8.85
CA LEU A 338 34.80 -3.23 -7.97
C LEU A 338 36.07 -2.54 -8.54
N GLU A 339 36.82 -3.22 -9.43
CA GLU A 339 37.99 -2.67 -10.11
C GLU A 339 37.61 -1.68 -11.23
N ARG A 340 36.47 -1.91 -11.89
CA ARG A 340 35.90 -1.09 -12.96
C ARG A 340 34.40 -0.94 -12.76
N PRO A 341 33.99 -0.14 -11.76
CA PRO A 341 32.60 -0.12 -11.32
C PRO A 341 31.65 0.66 -12.25
N GLY A 342 32.18 1.46 -13.20
CA GLY A 342 31.36 2.31 -14.08
C GLY A 342 30.46 1.51 -15.00
N TYR A 343 29.23 2.01 -15.22
CA TYR A 343 28.16 1.36 -16.00
C TYR A 343 28.61 0.79 -17.35
N LYS A 344 29.50 1.45 -18.06
CA LYS A 344 30.04 1.03 -19.37
C LYS A 344 30.81 -0.30 -19.33
N ASP A 345 31.33 -0.68 -18.15
CA ASP A 345 32.11 -1.91 -17.95
C ASP A 345 31.28 -3.06 -17.38
N TRP A 346 29.97 -2.83 -17.13
CA TRP A 346 29.10 -3.85 -16.58
C TRP A 346 28.83 -4.96 -17.59
N GLN A 347 28.65 -6.17 -17.09
CA GLN A 347 28.35 -7.36 -17.89
C GLN A 347 26.90 -7.78 -17.65
N GLU A 348 26.17 -8.05 -18.72
CA GLU A 348 24.84 -8.62 -18.64
C GLU A 348 24.94 -10.11 -18.28
N ILE A 349 24.28 -10.48 -17.17
CA ILE A 349 24.21 -11.86 -16.69
C ILE A 349 22.91 -12.52 -17.10
N VAL A 350 21.78 -11.81 -16.89
CA VAL A 350 20.47 -12.26 -17.38
C VAL A 350 19.84 -11.10 -18.13
N PRO A 351 19.57 -11.26 -19.43
CA PRO A 351 18.93 -10.22 -20.24
C PRO A 351 17.47 -10.02 -19.86
N GLU A 352 16.89 -8.91 -20.32
CA GLU A 352 15.45 -8.67 -20.25
C GLU A 352 14.66 -9.84 -20.85
N GLY A 353 13.61 -10.26 -20.12
CA GLY A 353 12.74 -11.36 -20.53
C GLY A 353 11.34 -10.92 -20.95
N ASP A 354 10.44 -11.89 -21.17
CA ASP A 354 9.04 -11.63 -21.51
C ASP A 354 8.25 -11.05 -20.34
N GLY A 355 8.56 -11.45 -19.10
CA GLY A 355 7.99 -10.92 -17.87
C GLY A 355 8.86 -9.84 -17.25
N VAL A 356 8.32 -9.13 -16.27
CA VAL A 356 9.06 -8.15 -15.47
C VAL A 356 9.86 -8.88 -14.40
N LEU A 357 11.18 -8.75 -14.40
CA LEU A 357 12.05 -9.34 -13.38
C LEU A 357 11.91 -8.54 -12.08
N GLN A 358 11.23 -9.13 -11.09
CA GLN A 358 10.89 -8.50 -9.83
C GLN A 358 11.96 -8.69 -8.75
N ASP A 359 12.59 -9.86 -8.72
CA ASP A 359 13.53 -10.22 -7.66
C ASP A 359 14.52 -11.28 -8.13
N VAL A 360 15.71 -11.29 -7.52
CA VAL A 360 16.79 -12.27 -7.73
C VAL A 360 17.28 -12.74 -6.37
N THR A 361 17.04 -14.00 -6.04
CA THR A 361 17.52 -14.63 -4.80
C THR A 361 18.72 -15.54 -5.10
N PHE A 362 19.86 -15.26 -4.48
CA PHE A 362 21.00 -16.16 -4.47
C PHE A 362 20.80 -17.21 -3.38
N ALA A 363 20.84 -18.49 -3.76
CA ALA A 363 20.59 -19.62 -2.87
C ALA A 363 21.51 -20.78 -3.20
N ASP A 364 22.30 -21.24 -2.21
CA ASP A 364 23.37 -22.22 -2.38
C ASP A 364 24.30 -21.83 -3.56
N ASP A 365 24.35 -22.61 -4.63
CA ASP A 365 25.16 -22.42 -5.84
C ASP A 365 24.34 -21.97 -7.07
N MET A 366 23.14 -21.42 -6.84
CA MET A 366 22.23 -21.01 -7.92
C MET A 366 21.56 -19.68 -7.64
N MET A 367 20.87 -19.15 -8.65
CA MET A 367 19.95 -18.02 -8.52
C MET A 367 18.51 -18.50 -8.78
N VAL A 368 17.55 -17.92 -8.07
CA VAL A 368 16.14 -18.02 -8.38
C VAL A 368 15.62 -16.63 -8.75
N LEU A 369 15.07 -16.53 -9.94
CA LEU A 369 14.54 -15.28 -10.49
C LEU A 369 13.00 -15.31 -10.45
N ASP A 370 12.40 -14.28 -9.85
CA ASP A 370 10.95 -14.06 -9.84
C ASP A 370 10.55 -13.11 -10.96
N TYR A 371 9.82 -13.62 -11.94
CA TYR A 371 9.23 -12.82 -13.01
C TYR A 371 7.74 -12.65 -12.77
N SER A 372 7.27 -11.41 -12.90
CA SER A 372 5.84 -11.11 -13.00
C SER A 372 5.38 -11.20 -14.45
N LYS A 373 4.39 -12.06 -14.72
CA LYS A 373 3.64 -12.10 -15.98
C LYS A 373 2.17 -11.97 -15.67
N ASP A 374 1.53 -11.02 -16.32
CA ASP A 374 0.12 -10.69 -16.04
C ASP A 374 -0.18 -10.53 -14.55
N ASN A 375 0.75 -9.88 -13.82
CA ASN A 375 0.69 -9.62 -12.38
C ASN A 375 0.72 -10.90 -11.50
N CYS A 376 1.28 -12.00 -11.99
CA CYS A 376 1.45 -13.25 -11.25
C CYS A 376 2.91 -13.72 -11.29
N SER A 377 3.37 -14.35 -10.20
CA SER A 377 4.75 -14.83 -10.09
C SER A 377 5.02 -16.06 -10.94
N HIS A 378 6.21 -16.08 -11.57
CA HIS A 378 6.84 -17.20 -12.25
C HIS A 378 8.28 -17.31 -11.78
N LEU A 379 8.62 -18.38 -11.11
CA LEU A 379 9.95 -18.60 -10.56
C LEU A 379 10.77 -19.51 -11.45
N TYR A 380 12.00 -19.09 -11.74
CA TYR A 380 12.93 -19.88 -12.56
C TYR A 380 14.27 -20.00 -11.86
N THR A 381 14.85 -21.19 -11.91
CA THR A 381 16.21 -21.43 -11.45
C THR A 381 17.23 -21.13 -12.54
N TYR A 382 18.36 -20.56 -12.13
CA TYR A 382 19.47 -20.18 -13.00
C TYR A 382 20.80 -20.62 -12.37
N THR A 383 21.79 -20.88 -13.22
CA THR A 383 23.18 -20.95 -12.77
C THR A 383 23.71 -19.57 -12.44
N LEU A 384 24.80 -19.46 -11.66
CA LEU A 384 25.41 -18.17 -11.33
C LEU A 384 25.99 -17.42 -12.55
N ASP A 385 26.24 -18.13 -13.68
CA ASP A 385 26.64 -17.53 -14.96
C ASP A 385 25.44 -17.12 -15.86
N GLY A 386 24.22 -17.16 -15.31
CA GLY A 386 23.00 -16.63 -15.97
C GLY A 386 22.29 -17.59 -16.91
N LYS A 387 22.59 -18.88 -16.90
CA LYS A 387 21.87 -19.87 -17.73
C LYS A 387 20.61 -20.35 -17.01
N ARG A 388 19.46 -20.16 -17.64
CA ARG A 388 18.18 -20.69 -17.15
C ARG A 388 18.23 -22.23 -17.13
N LYS A 389 17.74 -22.81 -16.02
CA LYS A 389 17.55 -24.26 -15.85
C LYS A 389 16.05 -24.59 -15.92
N ASP A 390 15.36 -24.56 -14.81
CA ASP A 390 14.02 -25.08 -14.67
C ASP A 390 13.03 -24.00 -14.20
N GLU A 391 11.74 -24.22 -14.44
CA GLU A 391 10.67 -23.46 -13.82
C GLU A 391 10.24 -24.19 -12.55
N ILE A 392 10.09 -23.44 -11.45
CA ILE A 392 9.56 -23.98 -10.19
C ILE A 392 8.04 -24.01 -10.29
N SER A 393 7.46 -25.22 -10.21
CA SER A 393 6.02 -25.40 -10.26
C SER A 393 5.34 -24.79 -9.04
N LEU A 394 4.49 -23.76 -9.24
CA LEU A 394 3.70 -23.13 -8.20
C LEU A 394 2.35 -23.85 -8.01
N PRO A 395 1.72 -23.76 -6.81
CA PRO A 395 0.42 -24.38 -6.54
C PRO A 395 -0.73 -23.85 -7.40
N GLY A 396 -0.56 -22.72 -8.09
CA GLY A 396 -1.56 -22.11 -8.96
C GLY A 396 -1.15 -20.70 -9.40
N ILE A 397 -2.10 -19.96 -9.96
CA ILE A 397 -1.93 -18.56 -10.34
C ILE A 397 -1.98 -17.71 -9.07
N GLY A 398 -0.92 -16.94 -8.80
CA GLY A 398 -0.82 -16.14 -7.58
C GLY A 398 0.54 -15.47 -7.41
N THR A 399 0.86 -15.17 -6.18
CA THR A 399 2.10 -14.54 -5.76
C THR A 399 2.97 -15.51 -5.01
N ALA A 400 4.19 -15.66 -5.45
CA ALA A 400 5.21 -16.44 -4.77
C ALA A 400 6.37 -15.55 -4.31
N ARG A 401 7.07 -15.98 -3.27
CA ARG A 401 8.35 -15.41 -2.87
C ARG A 401 9.30 -16.55 -2.54
N PHE A 402 10.52 -16.44 -3.00
CA PHE A 402 11.55 -17.42 -2.72
C PHE A 402 12.47 -16.90 -1.61
N GLY A 403 12.91 -17.80 -0.73
CA GLY A 403 13.83 -17.51 0.36
C GLY A 403 14.96 -18.54 0.39
N GLY A 404 16.17 -18.05 0.42
CA GLY A 404 17.40 -18.83 0.49
C GLY A 404 18.58 -17.91 0.79
N GLN A 405 19.73 -18.49 1.02
CA GLN A 405 20.99 -17.75 1.17
C GLN A 405 22.09 -18.47 0.41
N LYS A 406 23.02 -17.72 -0.13
CA LYS A 406 24.20 -18.26 -0.80
C LYS A 406 24.99 -19.17 0.14
N GLY A 407 25.34 -20.38 -0.33
CA GLY A 407 26.06 -21.39 0.44
C GLY A 407 25.22 -22.10 1.51
N GLU A 408 23.92 -21.84 1.59
CA GLU A 408 22.98 -22.51 2.49
C GLU A 408 22.02 -23.37 1.66
N LYS A 409 21.81 -24.62 2.08
CA LYS A 409 20.99 -25.58 1.33
C LYS A 409 19.50 -25.48 1.60
N GLU A 410 19.14 -24.86 2.72
CA GLU A 410 17.75 -24.70 3.12
C GLU A 410 17.10 -23.56 2.31
N MET A 411 16.10 -23.94 1.53
CA MET A 411 15.37 -23.07 0.64
C MET A 411 13.88 -23.18 0.87
N PHE A 412 13.20 -22.06 0.79
CA PHE A 412 11.76 -21.97 1.10
C PHE A 412 11.03 -21.20 0.01
N LEU A 413 9.74 -21.48 -0.09
CA LEU A 413 8.80 -20.77 -0.95
C LEU A 413 7.58 -20.38 -0.13
N SER A 414 7.12 -19.16 -0.25
CA SER A 414 5.77 -18.79 0.15
C SER A 414 4.90 -18.62 -1.08
N PHE A 415 3.64 -19.02 -0.98
CA PHE A 415 2.65 -18.86 -2.05
C PHE A 415 1.32 -18.41 -1.49
N MET A 416 0.66 -17.46 -2.18
CA MET A 416 -0.70 -17.03 -1.91
C MET A 416 -1.43 -16.62 -3.19
N SER A 417 -2.76 -16.61 -3.15
CA SER A 417 -3.61 -16.04 -4.20
C SER A 417 -4.81 -15.34 -3.58
N TYR A 418 -5.71 -14.80 -4.36
CA TYR A 418 -6.96 -14.21 -3.81
C TYR A 418 -7.79 -15.22 -3.00
N THR A 419 -7.69 -16.51 -3.33
CA THR A 419 -8.46 -17.60 -2.68
C THR A 419 -7.59 -18.60 -1.91
N THR A 420 -6.27 -18.43 -1.91
CA THR A 420 -5.34 -19.32 -1.19
C THR A 420 -4.57 -18.50 -0.16
N PRO A 421 -4.63 -18.84 1.14
CA PRO A 421 -3.87 -18.15 2.17
C PRO A 421 -2.37 -18.41 2.00
N ASN A 422 -1.55 -17.50 2.53
CA ASN A 422 -0.10 -17.65 2.50
C ASN A 422 0.33 -18.99 3.11
N SER A 423 0.92 -19.85 2.29
CA SER A 423 1.37 -21.19 2.63
C SER A 423 2.88 -21.31 2.39
N ILE A 424 3.57 -22.04 3.23
CA ILE A 424 5.03 -22.16 3.22
C ILE A 424 5.44 -23.56 2.77
N TYR A 425 6.40 -23.61 1.87
CA TYR A 425 6.96 -24.82 1.30
C TYR A 425 8.47 -24.84 1.49
N SER A 426 9.07 -25.99 1.67
CA SER A 426 10.50 -26.20 1.43
C SER A 426 10.71 -26.55 -0.03
N TYR A 427 11.77 -26.01 -0.63
CA TYR A 427 12.16 -26.30 -2.00
C TYR A 427 13.34 -27.29 -2.00
N VAL A 428 13.27 -28.30 -2.86
CA VAL A 428 14.28 -29.34 -3.02
C VAL A 428 14.88 -29.24 -4.43
N PRO A 429 16.10 -28.69 -4.57
CA PRO A 429 16.71 -28.41 -5.88
C PRO A 429 16.91 -29.66 -6.74
N GLU A 430 17.33 -30.77 -6.16
CA GLU A 430 17.65 -32.00 -6.88
C GLU A 430 16.44 -32.58 -7.64
N SER A 431 15.26 -32.36 -7.14
CA SER A 431 14.00 -32.83 -7.75
C SER A 431 13.14 -31.70 -8.31
N ASN A 432 13.59 -30.46 -8.23
CA ASN A 432 12.81 -29.26 -8.59
C ASN A 432 11.38 -29.29 -8.01
N SER A 433 11.25 -29.62 -6.74
CA SER A 433 9.94 -29.84 -6.12
C SER A 433 9.76 -29.04 -4.84
N CYS A 434 8.51 -28.67 -4.57
CA CYS A 434 8.09 -27.97 -3.36
C CYS A 434 7.32 -28.92 -2.44
N LYS A 435 7.73 -29.02 -1.17
CA LYS A 435 7.03 -29.80 -0.15
C LYS A 435 6.35 -28.83 0.83
N LEU A 436 5.03 -28.98 1.00
CA LEU A 436 4.26 -28.17 1.94
C LEU A 436 4.80 -28.35 3.37
N MET A 437 5.18 -27.26 4.02
CA MET A 437 5.56 -27.20 5.43
C MET A 437 4.41 -26.69 6.29
N TYR A 438 3.76 -25.62 5.84
CA TYR A 438 2.68 -24.98 6.58
C TYR A 438 1.60 -24.42 5.64
N ALA A 439 0.34 -24.67 5.98
CA ALA A 439 -0.82 -24.00 5.42
C ALA A 439 -1.78 -23.63 6.56
N PRO A 440 -2.33 -22.40 6.58
CA PRO A 440 -3.27 -21.99 7.61
C PRO A 440 -4.53 -22.85 7.64
N LYS A 441 -5.04 -23.16 8.84
CA LYS A 441 -6.36 -23.73 9.02
C LYS A 441 -7.40 -22.61 9.10
N LEU A 442 -8.29 -22.56 8.15
CA LEU A 442 -9.34 -21.55 8.07
C LEU A 442 -10.66 -22.07 8.63
N ASN A 443 -11.50 -21.14 9.11
CA ASN A 443 -12.87 -21.42 9.58
C ASN A 443 -13.93 -21.22 8.48
N PHE A 444 -13.52 -21.16 7.22
CA PHE A 444 -14.36 -21.12 6.02
C PHE A 444 -13.67 -21.86 4.88
N ASN A 445 -14.47 -22.30 3.90
CA ASN A 445 -13.95 -23.07 2.78
C ASN A 445 -13.55 -22.16 1.61
N THR A 446 -12.28 -22.07 1.31
CA THR A 446 -11.77 -21.27 0.18
C THR A 446 -12.17 -21.84 -1.18
N GLN A 447 -12.47 -23.14 -1.27
CA GLN A 447 -12.94 -23.80 -2.50
C GLN A 447 -14.32 -23.33 -2.95
N ASP A 448 -15.06 -22.62 -2.10
CA ASP A 448 -16.34 -21.99 -2.46
C ASP A 448 -16.16 -20.77 -3.37
N TYR A 449 -14.94 -20.27 -3.52
CA TYR A 449 -14.62 -19.06 -4.28
C TYR A 449 -13.80 -19.39 -5.53
N THR A 450 -13.84 -18.49 -6.50
CA THR A 450 -13.05 -18.55 -7.73
C THR A 450 -12.52 -17.18 -8.08
N THR A 451 -11.39 -17.13 -8.77
CA THR A 451 -10.84 -15.93 -9.39
C THR A 451 -10.70 -16.17 -10.88
N GLU A 452 -11.22 -15.27 -11.67
CA GLU A 452 -11.02 -15.22 -13.12
C GLU A 452 -10.09 -14.05 -13.44
N MET A 453 -9.16 -14.26 -14.37
CA MET A 453 -8.40 -13.18 -14.99
C MET A 453 -8.94 -12.95 -16.39
N VAL A 454 -9.37 -11.73 -16.67
CA VAL A 454 -9.87 -11.31 -17.98
C VAL A 454 -9.18 -10.04 -18.43
N PHE A 455 -9.11 -9.82 -19.74
CA PHE A 455 -8.59 -8.57 -20.30
C PHE A 455 -9.74 -7.68 -20.75
N TYR A 456 -9.64 -6.39 -20.45
CA TYR A 456 -10.53 -5.37 -20.98
C TYR A 456 -9.75 -4.38 -21.83
N THR A 457 -10.46 -3.63 -22.67
CA THR A 457 -9.87 -2.62 -23.53
C THR A 457 -10.09 -1.24 -22.94
N SER A 458 -9.02 -0.51 -22.70
CA SER A 458 -9.05 0.89 -22.25
C SER A 458 -9.48 1.79 -23.42
N LYS A 459 -9.78 3.04 -23.12
CA LYS A 459 -10.27 4.06 -24.05
C LYS A 459 -9.38 4.28 -25.28
N ASP A 460 -8.07 4.12 -25.14
CA ASP A 460 -7.09 4.27 -26.23
C ASP A 460 -6.75 2.96 -26.94
N GLY A 461 -7.41 1.84 -26.59
CA GLY A 461 -7.17 0.51 -27.15
C GLY A 461 -6.21 -0.36 -26.34
N THR A 462 -5.59 0.16 -25.29
CA THR A 462 -4.69 -0.60 -24.43
C THR A 462 -5.43 -1.75 -23.75
N GLN A 463 -4.84 -2.96 -23.77
CA GLN A 463 -5.37 -4.11 -23.05
C GLN A 463 -4.82 -4.15 -21.63
N ALA A 464 -5.69 -4.31 -20.63
CA ALA A 464 -5.32 -4.42 -19.24
C ALA A 464 -6.09 -5.54 -18.55
N PRO A 465 -5.50 -6.26 -17.56
CA PRO A 465 -6.17 -7.35 -16.89
C PRO A 465 -7.03 -6.89 -15.72
N LEU A 466 -8.09 -7.66 -15.47
CA LEU A 466 -8.91 -7.65 -14.27
C LEU A 466 -8.83 -9.00 -13.59
N PHE A 467 -8.67 -9.00 -12.28
CA PHE A 467 -8.86 -10.19 -11.44
C PHE A 467 -10.23 -10.10 -10.76
N ILE A 468 -11.15 -10.99 -11.12
CA ILE A 468 -12.53 -11.00 -10.65
C ILE A 468 -12.73 -12.16 -9.71
N THR A 469 -12.96 -11.90 -8.42
CA THR A 469 -13.10 -12.91 -7.38
C THR A 469 -14.50 -12.91 -6.80
N TYR A 470 -15.15 -14.08 -6.78
CA TYR A 470 -16.52 -14.24 -6.28
C TYR A 470 -16.82 -15.68 -5.86
N ARG A 471 -17.98 -15.87 -5.24
CA ARG A 471 -18.45 -17.21 -4.83
C ARG A 471 -18.91 -18.02 -6.03
N LYS A 472 -18.44 -19.28 -6.15
CA LYS A 472 -18.83 -20.20 -7.21
C LYS A 472 -20.35 -20.39 -7.28
N GLY A 473 -20.89 -20.53 -8.49
CA GLY A 473 -22.31 -20.69 -8.73
C GLY A 473 -23.13 -19.40 -8.65
N MET A 474 -22.50 -18.23 -8.50
CA MET A 474 -23.16 -16.93 -8.55
C MET A 474 -23.75 -16.69 -9.93
N LYS A 475 -24.98 -16.12 -9.97
CA LYS A 475 -25.61 -15.70 -11.23
C LYS A 475 -25.20 -14.25 -11.54
N LEU A 476 -24.58 -14.05 -12.67
CA LEU A 476 -24.23 -12.73 -13.19
C LEU A 476 -25.44 -12.12 -13.91
N ASN A 477 -26.12 -11.19 -13.26
CA ASN A 477 -27.40 -10.61 -13.72
C ASN A 477 -27.42 -9.07 -13.71
N GLY A 478 -26.26 -8.44 -13.48
CA GLY A 478 -26.11 -7.00 -13.38
C GLY A 478 -26.59 -6.40 -12.06
N ARG A 479 -26.92 -7.22 -11.05
CA ARG A 479 -27.38 -6.74 -9.73
C ARG A 479 -26.51 -7.21 -8.57
N ASN A 480 -25.32 -7.72 -8.86
CA ASN A 480 -24.40 -8.16 -7.83
C ASN A 480 -23.66 -6.93 -7.28
N PRO A 481 -23.59 -6.75 -5.95
CA PRO A 481 -22.72 -5.75 -5.38
C PRO A 481 -21.28 -6.02 -5.83
N LEU A 482 -20.61 -5.01 -6.35
CA LEU A 482 -19.25 -5.15 -6.83
C LEU A 482 -18.37 -4.04 -6.22
N LEU A 483 -17.22 -4.44 -5.72
CA LEU A 483 -16.17 -3.53 -5.25
C LEU A 483 -14.97 -3.63 -6.19
N LEU A 484 -14.75 -2.59 -6.97
CA LEU A 484 -13.64 -2.43 -7.88
C LEU A 484 -12.52 -1.68 -7.17
N TYR A 485 -11.36 -2.32 -7.04
CA TYR A 485 -10.15 -1.76 -6.43
C TYR A 485 -9.12 -1.42 -7.50
N GLY A 486 -8.42 -0.30 -7.33
CA GLY A 486 -7.29 0.11 -8.16
C GLY A 486 -6.30 1.00 -7.44
N TYR A 487 -5.09 1.11 -8.00
CA TYR A 487 -4.03 2.00 -7.51
C TYR A 487 -3.43 2.85 -8.64
N GLY A 488 -2.65 2.27 -9.57
CA GLY A 488 -2.17 2.89 -10.80
C GLY A 488 -1.20 4.06 -10.60
N GLY A 489 -0.01 3.80 -10.04
CA GLY A 489 1.04 4.82 -9.91
C GLY A 489 2.32 4.31 -9.27
N PHE A 490 3.38 5.11 -9.36
CA PHE A 490 4.66 4.93 -8.67
C PHE A 490 5.40 3.61 -8.99
N ASN A 491 5.15 3.04 -10.16
CA ASN A 491 5.73 1.74 -10.51
C ASN A 491 5.40 0.62 -9.50
N VAL A 492 4.33 0.82 -8.70
CA VAL A 492 3.92 -0.15 -7.66
C VAL A 492 3.09 -1.26 -8.29
N THR A 493 3.51 -2.49 -8.06
CA THR A 493 2.79 -3.70 -8.45
C THR A 493 1.92 -4.19 -7.29
N TYR A 494 0.64 -4.47 -7.54
CA TYR A 494 -0.28 -5.07 -6.59
C TYR A 494 -0.59 -6.52 -6.99
N PRO A 495 0.25 -7.49 -6.62
CA PRO A 495 0.01 -8.89 -6.98
C PRO A 495 -1.14 -9.51 -6.18
N PRO A 496 -1.68 -10.66 -6.62
CA PRO A 496 -2.75 -11.36 -5.91
C PRO A 496 -2.40 -11.65 -4.44
N THR A 497 -3.29 -11.22 -3.53
CA THR A 497 -3.17 -11.45 -2.10
C THR A 497 -4.45 -12.06 -1.53
N PHE A 498 -4.34 -12.79 -0.42
CA PHE A 498 -5.46 -13.50 0.16
C PHE A 498 -6.54 -12.57 0.73
N LEU A 499 -7.78 -12.73 0.28
CA LEU A 499 -8.91 -11.84 0.53
C LEU A 499 -9.75 -12.22 1.77
N SER A 500 -9.15 -12.55 2.91
CA SER A 500 -9.90 -12.92 4.12
C SER A 500 -10.88 -11.82 4.58
N SER A 501 -10.52 -10.55 4.40
CA SER A 501 -11.37 -9.39 4.74
C SER A 501 -12.56 -9.18 3.78
N MET A 502 -12.51 -9.77 2.59
CA MET A 502 -13.60 -9.66 1.60
C MET A 502 -14.60 -10.84 1.67
N ILE A 503 -14.31 -11.85 2.47
CA ILE A 503 -15.22 -13.00 2.65
C ILE A 503 -16.62 -12.57 3.10
N PRO A 504 -16.78 -11.68 4.11
CA PRO A 504 -18.12 -11.23 4.52
C PRO A 504 -18.92 -10.51 3.41
N PHE A 505 -18.21 -9.84 2.49
CA PHE A 505 -18.80 -9.18 1.32
C PHE A 505 -19.23 -10.22 0.27
N MET A 506 -18.36 -11.17 -0.05
CA MET A 506 -18.64 -12.23 -1.02
C MET A 506 -19.74 -13.21 -0.54
N GLU A 507 -19.83 -13.49 0.77
CA GLU A 507 -20.92 -14.27 1.37
C GLU A 507 -22.29 -13.62 1.17
N ARG A 508 -22.33 -12.29 0.94
CA ARG A 508 -23.55 -11.50 0.65
C ARG A 508 -23.80 -11.27 -0.84
N GLY A 509 -23.17 -12.08 -1.69
CA GLY A 509 -23.29 -11.97 -3.15
C GLY A 509 -22.39 -10.90 -3.75
N GLY A 510 -21.39 -10.45 -3.02
CA GLY A 510 -20.42 -9.48 -3.50
C GLY A 510 -19.39 -10.08 -4.47
N ILE A 511 -18.92 -9.24 -5.38
CA ILE A 511 -17.81 -9.52 -6.30
C ILE A 511 -16.67 -8.55 -5.95
N TYR A 512 -15.49 -9.07 -5.70
CA TYR A 512 -14.27 -8.25 -5.58
C TYR A 512 -13.52 -8.25 -6.90
N VAL A 513 -13.13 -7.07 -7.36
CA VAL A 513 -12.36 -6.92 -8.60
C VAL A 513 -11.13 -6.07 -8.32
N HIS A 514 -9.99 -6.55 -8.77
CA HIS A 514 -8.75 -5.79 -8.82
C HIS A 514 -8.43 -5.44 -10.27
N ALA A 515 -8.34 -4.14 -10.57
CA ALA A 515 -7.94 -3.63 -11.87
C ALA A 515 -6.42 -3.34 -11.88
N VAL A 516 -5.71 -3.96 -12.81
CA VAL A 516 -4.33 -3.59 -13.13
C VAL A 516 -4.36 -2.38 -14.04
N LEU A 517 -3.66 -1.31 -13.65
CA LEU A 517 -3.76 -0.01 -14.27
C LEU A 517 -2.37 0.50 -14.67
N ARG A 518 -2.30 1.26 -15.77
CA ARG A 518 -1.09 2.01 -16.12
C ARG A 518 -0.64 2.90 -14.95
N GLY A 519 0.64 3.23 -14.91
CA GLY A 519 1.26 3.90 -13.76
C GLY A 519 1.82 2.92 -12.72
N GLY A 520 1.31 1.67 -12.68
CA GLY A 520 1.89 0.58 -11.91
C GLY A 520 3.10 -0.07 -12.58
N GLY A 521 3.70 -1.08 -11.93
CA GLY A 521 4.90 -1.79 -12.40
C GLY A 521 4.64 -3.14 -13.09
N GLU A 522 3.38 -3.54 -13.25
CA GLU A 522 3.00 -4.89 -13.64
C GLU A 522 3.54 -5.34 -15.01
N TYR A 523 3.76 -4.37 -15.92
CA TYR A 523 4.34 -4.61 -17.24
C TYR A 523 5.65 -3.83 -17.47
N GLY A 524 6.29 -3.34 -16.41
CA GLY A 524 7.58 -2.66 -16.44
C GLY A 524 7.48 -1.15 -16.70
N GLU A 525 8.64 -0.53 -17.00
CA GLU A 525 8.78 0.93 -17.02
C GLU A 525 7.88 1.63 -18.05
N GLN A 526 7.63 1.04 -19.20
CA GLN A 526 6.74 1.65 -20.21
C GLN A 526 5.30 1.71 -19.72
N TRP A 527 4.85 0.71 -18.96
CA TRP A 527 3.54 0.69 -18.33
C TRP A 527 3.43 1.76 -17.25
N HIS A 528 4.49 1.92 -16.44
CA HIS A 528 4.60 2.95 -15.43
C HIS A 528 4.51 4.35 -16.04
N VAL A 529 5.43 4.70 -16.93
CA VAL A 529 5.50 6.07 -17.47
C VAL A 529 4.29 6.46 -18.28
N SER A 530 3.58 5.50 -18.90
CA SER A 530 2.32 5.77 -19.61
C SER A 530 1.14 6.17 -18.69
N GLY A 531 1.33 6.15 -17.38
CA GLY A 531 0.40 6.64 -16.36
C GLY A 531 0.94 7.81 -15.52
N THR A 532 2.00 8.50 -15.97
CA THR A 532 2.63 9.59 -15.21
C THR A 532 2.45 10.95 -15.89
N LYS A 533 2.59 12.03 -15.09
CA LYS A 533 2.60 13.44 -15.57
C LYS A 533 1.46 13.71 -16.57
N MET A 534 1.78 14.21 -17.75
CA MET A 534 0.81 14.53 -18.82
C MET A 534 0.04 13.30 -19.36
N GLN A 535 0.39 12.09 -18.93
CA GLN A 535 -0.30 10.84 -19.28
C GLN A 535 -1.13 10.27 -18.12
N LYS A 536 -1.23 10.97 -16.98
CA LYS A 536 -1.96 10.49 -15.79
C LYS A 536 -3.43 10.17 -16.06
N GLN A 537 -4.07 10.85 -17.01
CA GLN A 537 -5.46 10.57 -17.43
C GLN A 537 -5.65 9.13 -17.92
N ASN A 538 -4.63 8.50 -18.49
CA ASN A 538 -4.69 7.11 -18.91
C ASN A 538 -5.06 6.16 -17.77
N VAL A 539 -4.59 6.45 -16.55
CA VAL A 539 -4.91 5.65 -15.35
C VAL A 539 -6.40 5.73 -15.01
N PHE A 540 -6.97 6.93 -15.11
CA PHE A 540 -8.39 7.16 -14.86
C PHE A 540 -9.26 6.55 -15.97
N ASP A 541 -8.83 6.68 -17.21
CA ASP A 541 -9.50 6.07 -18.38
C ASP A 541 -9.47 4.53 -18.29
N ASP A 542 -8.36 3.94 -17.86
CA ASP A 542 -8.27 2.49 -17.58
C ASP A 542 -9.30 2.05 -16.55
N PHE A 543 -9.39 2.76 -15.43
CA PHE A 543 -10.29 2.40 -14.33
C PHE A 543 -11.77 2.59 -14.69
N ILE A 544 -12.10 3.65 -15.42
CA ILE A 544 -13.44 3.90 -15.95
C ILE A 544 -13.80 2.80 -16.96
N SER A 545 -12.89 2.45 -17.88
CA SER A 545 -13.11 1.38 -18.85
C SER A 545 -13.29 0.02 -18.20
N ALA A 546 -12.56 -0.26 -17.10
CA ALA A 546 -12.76 -1.45 -16.29
C ALA A 546 -14.19 -1.51 -15.71
N ALA A 547 -14.69 -0.40 -15.18
CA ALA A 547 -16.05 -0.28 -14.66
C ALA A 547 -17.10 -0.51 -15.77
N GLU A 548 -16.92 0.10 -16.93
CA GLU A 548 -17.80 -0.06 -18.10
C GLU A 548 -17.81 -1.51 -18.63
N TYR A 549 -16.63 -2.16 -18.66
CA TYR A 549 -16.51 -3.59 -18.99
C TYR A 549 -17.35 -4.47 -18.04
N LEU A 550 -17.21 -4.26 -16.73
CA LEU A 550 -17.93 -5.04 -15.72
C LEU A 550 -19.44 -4.86 -15.80
N ILE A 551 -19.91 -3.65 -16.13
CA ILE A 551 -21.33 -3.35 -16.33
C ILE A 551 -21.84 -4.03 -17.61
N SER A 552 -21.14 -3.85 -18.74
CA SER A 552 -21.56 -4.42 -20.03
C SER A 552 -21.63 -5.95 -20.02
N HIS A 553 -20.74 -6.60 -19.25
CA HIS A 553 -20.72 -8.07 -19.07
C HIS A 553 -21.62 -8.56 -17.94
N LYS A 554 -22.46 -7.68 -17.35
CA LYS A 554 -23.46 -8.01 -16.32
C LYS A 554 -22.89 -8.56 -15.02
N TYR A 555 -21.62 -8.26 -14.71
CA TYR A 555 -21.10 -8.50 -13.36
C TYR A 555 -21.82 -7.62 -12.35
N THR A 556 -22.15 -6.38 -12.74
CA THR A 556 -22.81 -5.39 -11.90
C THR A 556 -23.58 -4.36 -12.76
N SER A 557 -24.07 -3.31 -12.14
CA SER A 557 -24.59 -2.09 -12.79
C SER A 557 -24.18 -0.85 -11.97
N PRO A 558 -24.37 0.38 -12.48
CA PRO A 558 -24.06 1.61 -11.71
C PRO A 558 -24.67 1.64 -10.30
N ASP A 559 -25.87 1.06 -10.10
CA ASP A 559 -26.54 1.00 -8.80
C ASP A 559 -25.85 0.05 -7.79
N TYR A 560 -25.01 -0.84 -8.26
CA TYR A 560 -24.35 -1.87 -7.44
C TYR A 560 -22.81 -1.84 -7.55
N LEU A 561 -22.24 -0.78 -8.13
CA LEU A 561 -20.81 -0.63 -8.30
C LEU A 561 -20.22 0.33 -7.26
N ALA A 562 -19.26 -0.18 -6.47
CA ALA A 562 -18.39 0.61 -5.61
C ALA A 562 -16.98 0.67 -6.16
N ILE A 563 -16.30 1.80 -5.99
CA ILE A 563 -14.87 1.96 -6.27
C ILE A 563 -14.11 2.27 -5.00
N LYS A 564 -12.93 1.67 -4.85
CA LYS A 564 -12.05 1.83 -3.69
C LYS A 564 -10.58 1.96 -4.12
N GLY A 565 -9.85 2.80 -3.44
CA GLY A 565 -8.41 2.95 -3.56
C GLY A 565 -7.84 3.79 -2.43
N GLY A 566 -6.58 3.56 -2.09
CA GLY A 566 -5.88 4.29 -1.03
C GLY A 566 -4.65 5.04 -1.56
N SER A 567 -4.26 6.15 -0.90
CA SER A 567 -3.09 6.94 -1.29
C SER A 567 -3.25 7.47 -2.74
N ASN A 568 -2.34 7.16 -3.66
CA ASN A 568 -2.55 7.39 -5.09
C ASN A 568 -3.85 6.74 -5.61
N GLY A 569 -4.26 5.58 -5.07
CA GLY A 569 -5.58 4.99 -5.36
C GLY A 569 -6.75 5.82 -4.82
N GLY A 570 -6.55 6.61 -3.78
CA GLY A 570 -7.52 7.61 -3.30
C GLY A 570 -7.70 8.76 -4.29
N LEU A 571 -6.61 9.27 -4.88
CA LEU A 571 -6.64 10.19 -6.01
C LEU A 571 -7.41 9.57 -7.19
N LEU A 572 -7.12 8.31 -7.54
CA LEU A 572 -7.83 7.58 -8.59
C LEU A 572 -9.34 7.60 -8.39
N VAL A 573 -9.81 7.23 -7.18
CA VAL A 573 -11.23 7.24 -6.83
C VAL A 573 -11.81 8.65 -6.92
N GLY A 574 -11.11 9.66 -6.37
CA GLY A 574 -11.54 11.06 -6.41
C GLY A 574 -11.68 11.60 -7.83
N ALA A 575 -10.69 11.34 -8.68
CA ALA A 575 -10.70 11.76 -10.08
C ALA A 575 -11.82 11.05 -10.89
N CYS A 576 -11.97 9.73 -10.73
CA CYS A 576 -13.00 8.98 -11.46
C CYS A 576 -14.41 9.36 -11.04
N MET A 577 -14.67 9.58 -9.73
CA MET A 577 -16.00 9.98 -9.25
C MET A 577 -16.40 11.40 -9.68
N THR A 578 -15.44 12.30 -9.87
CA THR A 578 -15.72 13.66 -10.35
C THR A 578 -15.90 13.71 -11.88
N GLN A 579 -15.20 12.85 -12.61
CA GLN A 579 -15.35 12.73 -14.08
C GLN A 579 -16.61 11.94 -14.50
N ARG A 580 -16.97 10.87 -13.76
CA ARG A 580 -18.08 9.97 -14.07
C ARG A 580 -18.95 9.66 -12.84
N PRO A 581 -19.61 10.68 -12.26
CA PRO A 581 -20.46 10.48 -11.10
C PRO A 581 -21.68 9.58 -11.38
N ASP A 582 -22.05 9.42 -12.64
CA ASP A 582 -23.14 8.56 -13.13
C ASP A 582 -22.83 7.06 -13.04
N LEU A 583 -21.55 6.69 -13.00
CA LEU A 583 -21.09 5.30 -13.17
C LEU A 583 -21.03 4.50 -11.87
N PHE A 584 -20.97 5.20 -10.74
CA PHE A 584 -20.69 4.60 -9.43
C PHE A 584 -21.81 4.85 -8.42
N ARG A 585 -22.15 3.85 -7.63
CA ARG A 585 -23.08 3.98 -6.51
C ARG A 585 -22.39 4.43 -5.24
N VAL A 586 -21.17 3.92 -5.01
CA VAL A 586 -20.40 4.18 -3.79
C VAL A 586 -18.95 4.47 -4.14
N CYS A 587 -18.37 5.50 -3.52
CA CYS A 587 -16.97 5.87 -3.66
C CYS A 587 -16.25 5.84 -2.30
N LEU A 588 -15.11 5.18 -2.24
CA LEU A 588 -14.35 4.89 -1.03
C LEU A 588 -12.89 5.36 -1.16
N PRO A 589 -12.65 6.67 -1.28
CA PRO A 589 -11.28 7.20 -1.32
C PRO A 589 -10.66 7.15 0.08
N ALA A 590 -9.49 6.53 0.20
CA ALA A 590 -8.76 6.39 1.46
C ALA A 590 -7.41 7.13 1.38
N VAL A 591 -7.09 7.94 2.38
CA VAL A 591 -5.81 8.67 2.53
C VAL A 591 -5.31 9.26 1.20
N GLY A 592 -6.21 9.85 0.42
CA GLY A 592 -5.98 10.22 -0.98
C GLY A 592 -5.31 11.56 -1.19
N VAL A 593 -4.49 11.67 -2.25
CA VAL A 593 -3.91 12.95 -2.70
C VAL A 593 -4.99 13.73 -3.47
N MET A 594 -5.79 14.55 -2.77
CA MET A 594 -6.99 15.20 -3.32
C MET A 594 -6.74 16.61 -3.87
N ASP A 595 -5.67 17.26 -3.42
CA ASP A 595 -5.24 18.59 -3.87
C ASP A 595 -3.94 18.46 -4.66
N MET A 596 -4.08 18.38 -5.99
CA MET A 596 -2.94 18.18 -6.88
C MET A 596 -2.11 19.45 -7.10
N LEU A 597 -2.60 20.60 -6.66
CA LEU A 597 -1.86 21.86 -6.82
C LEU A 597 -0.88 22.11 -5.68
N ARG A 598 -1.11 21.48 -4.52
CA ARG A 598 -0.34 21.78 -3.31
C ARG A 598 0.36 20.59 -2.67
N TYR A 599 0.15 19.36 -3.15
CA TYR A 599 0.69 18.13 -2.55
C TYR A 599 2.20 18.19 -2.30
N HIS A 600 2.97 18.81 -3.21
CA HIS A 600 4.43 18.89 -3.15
C HIS A 600 4.96 19.88 -2.09
N LYS A 601 4.04 20.62 -1.43
CA LYS A 601 4.39 21.58 -0.36
C LYS A 601 4.40 20.95 1.03
N PHE A 602 3.91 19.71 1.16
CA PHE A 602 3.81 18.99 2.44
C PHE A 602 4.86 17.88 2.55
N THR A 603 5.42 17.70 3.72
CA THR A 603 6.26 16.58 4.16
C THR A 603 7.20 16.05 3.06
N ILE A 604 6.94 14.85 2.54
CA ILE A 604 7.67 14.22 1.43
C ILE A 604 6.94 14.34 0.08
N GLY A 605 5.86 15.10 -0.01
CA GLY A 605 5.05 15.21 -1.23
C GLY A 605 5.86 15.62 -2.46
N TRP A 606 6.95 16.38 -2.29
CA TRP A 606 7.88 16.73 -3.36
C TRP A 606 8.43 15.50 -4.11
N ASN A 607 8.58 14.36 -3.42
CA ASN A 607 9.09 13.12 -4.01
C ASN A 607 8.09 12.45 -5.00
N TRP A 608 6.87 12.95 -5.10
CA TRP A 608 5.87 12.41 -6.04
C TRP A 608 5.83 13.15 -7.37
N ALA A 609 6.65 14.20 -7.53
CA ALA A 609 6.74 14.96 -8.76
C ALA A 609 7.14 14.13 -10.00
N PRO A 610 7.98 13.08 -9.90
CA PRO A 610 8.24 12.19 -11.04
C PRO A 610 6.97 11.55 -11.63
N ASP A 611 5.99 11.22 -10.77
CA ASP A 611 4.73 10.61 -11.19
C ASP A 611 3.67 11.65 -11.59
N TYR A 612 3.62 12.79 -10.91
CA TYR A 612 2.52 13.76 -11.09
C TYR A 612 2.91 15.02 -11.86
N GLY A 613 4.16 15.48 -11.78
CA GLY A 613 4.53 16.85 -12.06
C GLY A 613 4.01 17.80 -10.98
N THR A 614 4.47 19.04 -10.94
CA THR A 614 4.00 20.04 -9.97
C THR A 614 3.25 21.20 -10.63
N SER A 615 2.40 21.87 -9.86
CA SER A 615 1.69 23.09 -10.31
C SER A 615 2.64 24.27 -10.58
N GLU A 616 3.91 24.13 -10.29
CA GLU A 616 4.96 25.15 -10.46
C GLU A 616 5.91 24.84 -11.62
N ASP A 617 5.84 23.64 -12.22
CA ASP A 617 6.75 23.23 -13.31
C ASP A 617 6.53 24.05 -14.59
N SER A 618 5.29 24.20 -15.02
CA SER A 618 4.89 24.96 -16.21
C SER A 618 3.39 25.27 -16.19
N LYS A 619 2.96 26.19 -17.04
CA LYS A 619 1.55 26.52 -17.19
C LYS A 619 0.75 25.31 -17.67
N GLU A 620 1.27 24.54 -18.62
CA GLU A 620 0.63 23.34 -19.13
C GLU A 620 0.45 22.28 -18.06
N MET A 621 1.47 22.07 -17.22
CA MET A 621 1.39 21.12 -16.11
C MET A 621 0.38 21.58 -15.06
N PHE A 622 0.38 22.86 -14.70
CA PHE A 622 -0.62 23.43 -13.79
C PHE A 622 -2.04 23.21 -14.32
N GLU A 623 -2.32 23.57 -15.57
CA GLU A 623 -3.64 23.40 -16.19
C GLU A 623 -4.04 21.92 -16.24
N TYR A 624 -3.09 21.02 -16.52
CA TYR A 624 -3.32 19.58 -16.53
C TYR A 624 -3.68 19.05 -15.13
N LEU A 625 -2.93 19.42 -14.10
CA LEU A 625 -3.21 19.03 -12.71
C LEU A 625 -4.57 19.57 -12.25
N LEU A 626 -4.88 20.83 -12.56
CA LEU A 626 -6.16 21.47 -12.23
C LEU A 626 -7.36 20.71 -12.83
N ASN A 627 -7.20 20.19 -14.05
CA ASN A 627 -8.26 19.51 -14.78
C ASN A 627 -8.65 18.14 -14.19
N TYR A 628 -7.77 17.47 -13.42
CA TYR A 628 -8.11 16.22 -12.77
C TYR A 628 -8.03 16.24 -11.23
N SER A 629 -7.54 17.33 -10.65
CA SER A 629 -7.47 17.47 -9.18
C SER A 629 -8.84 17.28 -8.55
N PRO A 630 -9.07 16.24 -7.71
CA PRO A 630 -10.39 15.94 -7.19
C PRO A 630 -11.03 17.10 -6.43
N LEU A 631 -10.25 17.83 -5.62
CA LEU A 631 -10.71 19.01 -4.89
C LEU A 631 -11.26 20.09 -5.81
N HIS A 632 -10.57 20.34 -6.93
CA HIS A 632 -10.85 21.46 -7.84
C HIS A 632 -11.89 21.11 -8.92
N THR A 633 -12.09 19.82 -9.21
CA THR A 633 -13.06 19.37 -10.22
C THR A 633 -14.47 19.16 -9.68
N LEU A 634 -14.68 19.28 -8.36
CA LEU A 634 -16.01 19.27 -7.75
C LEU A 634 -16.84 20.49 -8.18
N LYS A 635 -18.06 20.22 -8.66
CA LYS A 635 -18.97 21.24 -9.18
C LYS A 635 -20.26 21.27 -8.36
N PRO A 636 -20.71 22.48 -7.90
CA PRO A 636 -22.02 22.61 -7.28
C PRO A 636 -23.14 22.13 -8.22
N GLY A 637 -24.18 21.53 -7.65
CA GLY A 637 -25.34 21.10 -8.42
C GLY A 637 -25.22 19.69 -9.04
N VAL A 638 -24.13 18.98 -8.82
CA VAL A 638 -23.94 17.59 -9.25
C VAL A 638 -24.39 16.63 -8.15
N ALA A 639 -25.14 15.59 -8.52
CA ALA A 639 -25.49 14.48 -7.63
C ALA A 639 -24.34 13.46 -7.60
N TYR A 640 -23.45 13.59 -6.63
CA TYR A 640 -22.32 12.69 -6.46
C TYR A 640 -22.75 11.35 -5.81
N PRO A 641 -21.99 10.26 -6.04
CA PRO A 641 -22.20 8.97 -5.37
C PRO A 641 -22.17 9.06 -3.85
N ALA A 642 -22.71 8.05 -3.17
CA ALA A 642 -22.49 7.90 -1.74
C ALA A 642 -20.98 7.75 -1.47
N THR A 643 -20.41 8.66 -0.68
CA THR A 643 -18.95 8.73 -0.48
C THR A 643 -18.60 8.59 1.00
N LEU A 644 -17.68 7.67 1.30
CA LEU A 644 -17.03 7.57 2.60
C LEU A 644 -15.53 7.79 2.41
N VAL A 645 -15.07 8.98 2.73
CA VAL A 645 -13.64 9.31 2.79
C VAL A 645 -13.07 8.71 4.07
N THR A 646 -11.96 7.99 3.99
CA THR A 646 -11.24 7.50 5.18
C THR A 646 -9.84 8.11 5.23
N THR A 647 -9.44 8.58 6.41
CA THR A 647 -8.12 9.18 6.65
C THR A 647 -7.71 9.03 8.11
N ALA A 648 -6.56 9.54 8.48
CA ALA A 648 -6.04 9.51 9.84
C ALA A 648 -5.40 10.85 10.20
N ASP A 649 -5.45 11.23 11.48
CA ASP A 649 -5.01 12.54 11.96
C ASP A 649 -3.49 12.71 12.08
N HIS A 650 -2.71 11.61 12.06
CA HIS A 650 -1.25 11.59 12.14
C HIS A 650 -0.60 11.08 10.84
N ASP A 651 -1.31 11.20 9.70
CA ASP A 651 -0.76 10.83 8.39
C ASP A 651 0.22 11.90 7.90
N ASP A 652 1.53 11.64 8.11
CA ASP A 652 2.61 12.52 7.65
C ASP A 652 3.18 12.11 6.28
N ARG A 653 2.57 11.13 5.62
CA ARG A 653 2.83 10.79 4.22
C ARG A 653 1.93 11.57 3.28
N VAL A 654 0.62 11.34 3.37
CA VAL A 654 -0.41 12.11 2.67
C VAL A 654 -1.20 12.88 3.73
N VAL A 655 -0.80 14.12 3.97
CA VAL A 655 -1.35 14.91 5.08
C VAL A 655 -2.88 14.94 5.08
N PRO A 656 -3.53 14.86 6.26
CA PRO A 656 -4.99 14.77 6.39
C PRO A 656 -5.75 15.89 5.67
N ALA A 657 -5.11 17.05 5.52
CA ALA A 657 -5.64 18.22 4.83
C ALA A 657 -6.22 17.91 3.43
N HIS A 658 -5.61 16.99 2.69
CA HIS A 658 -6.15 16.54 1.40
C HIS A 658 -7.56 15.98 1.54
N SER A 659 -7.76 15.06 2.49
CA SER A 659 -9.05 14.44 2.76
C SER A 659 -10.04 15.42 3.39
N PHE A 660 -9.57 16.28 4.29
CA PHE A 660 -10.42 17.28 4.97
C PHE A 660 -11.00 18.28 3.98
N LYS A 661 -10.14 18.92 3.18
CA LYS A 661 -10.55 19.90 2.15
C LYS A 661 -11.50 19.27 1.13
N PHE A 662 -11.16 18.06 0.66
CA PHE A 662 -12.00 17.33 -0.30
C PHE A 662 -13.38 17.00 0.27
N ALA A 663 -13.47 16.49 1.51
CA ALA A 663 -14.74 16.17 2.15
C ALA A 663 -15.61 17.43 2.36
N ALA A 664 -15.01 18.53 2.85
CA ALA A 664 -15.69 19.80 3.01
C ALA A 664 -16.26 20.32 1.69
N ARG A 665 -15.45 20.29 0.63
CA ARG A 665 -15.89 20.75 -0.70
C ARG A 665 -16.94 19.82 -1.32
N LEU A 666 -16.82 18.52 -1.14
CA LEU A 666 -17.79 17.55 -1.65
C LEU A 666 -19.14 17.70 -0.93
N GLN A 667 -19.16 17.92 0.40
CA GLN A 667 -20.37 18.20 1.16
C GLN A 667 -21.07 19.47 0.65
N GLU A 668 -20.30 20.53 0.33
CA GLU A 668 -20.81 21.77 -0.24
C GLU A 668 -21.44 21.58 -1.64
N CYS A 669 -20.78 20.77 -2.49
CA CYS A 669 -21.17 20.60 -3.89
C CYS A 669 -22.30 19.58 -4.10
N GLN A 670 -22.55 18.68 -3.13
CA GLN A 670 -23.52 17.59 -3.24
C GLN A 670 -24.95 18.09 -3.44
N ALA A 671 -25.53 17.87 -4.60
CA ALA A 671 -26.93 18.18 -4.90
C ALA A 671 -27.88 16.98 -4.70
N GLY A 672 -27.33 15.77 -4.63
CA GLY A 672 -28.08 14.55 -4.45
C GLY A 672 -28.41 14.27 -2.96
N LYS A 673 -29.07 13.11 -2.73
CA LYS A 673 -29.40 12.64 -1.38
C LYS A 673 -28.39 11.61 -0.86
N SER A 674 -27.38 11.28 -1.63
CA SER A 674 -26.35 10.31 -1.24
C SER A 674 -25.48 10.90 -0.13
N PRO A 675 -25.14 10.11 0.92
CA PRO A 675 -24.32 10.60 2.03
C PRO A 675 -22.88 10.90 1.58
N VAL A 676 -22.32 11.97 2.15
CA VAL A 676 -20.91 12.32 2.03
C VAL A 676 -20.32 12.38 3.43
N LEU A 677 -19.58 11.37 3.80
CA LEU A 677 -19.05 11.18 5.13
C LEU A 677 -17.51 11.13 5.10
N ILE A 678 -16.90 11.56 6.18
CA ILE A 678 -15.48 11.38 6.41
C ILE A 678 -15.25 10.67 7.75
N ARG A 679 -14.50 9.57 7.72
CA ARG A 679 -14.08 8.81 8.89
C ARG A 679 -12.60 9.07 9.13
N ILE A 680 -12.29 9.71 10.25
CA ILE A 680 -10.95 10.14 10.61
C ILE A 680 -10.50 9.30 11.80
N ASP A 681 -9.52 8.42 11.59
CA ASP A 681 -8.91 7.67 12.71
C ASP A 681 -8.00 8.60 13.51
N THR A 682 -8.15 8.55 14.82
CA THR A 682 -7.29 9.29 15.74
C THR A 682 -6.10 8.44 16.19
N ASN A 683 -4.94 9.06 16.38
CA ASN A 683 -3.68 8.39 16.71
C ASN A 683 -3.35 7.27 15.68
N ALA A 684 -3.47 7.59 14.41
CA ALA A 684 -3.17 6.69 13.30
C ALA A 684 -2.57 7.47 12.12
N GLY A 685 -1.74 6.81 11.33
CA GLY A 685 -1.08 7.39 10.15
C GLY A 685 -1.57 6.79 8.84
N HIS A 686 -0.68 6.72 7.84
CA HIS A 686 -1.00 6.32 6.45
C HIS A 686 -1.47 4.86 6.28
N GLY A 687 -1.61 4.11 7.35
CA GLY A 687 -2.10 2.72 7.36
C GLY A 687 -1.11 1.72 7.95
N GLY A 688 0.17 2.06 8.04
CA GLY A 688 1.17 1.25 8.75
C GLY A 688 0.96 1.29 10.26
N GLY A 689 1.05 0.11 10.92
CA GLY A 689 0.97 0.05 12.38
C GLY A 689 -0.41 0.24 13.00
N LYS A 690 -1.47 0.25 12.20
CA LYS A 690 -2.85 0.31 12.71
C LYS A 690 -3.20 -0.98 13.46
N PRO A 691 -3.66 -0.90 14.72
CA PRO A 691 -4.09 -2.09 15.47
C PRO A 691 -5.15 -2.89 14.72
N LEU A 692 -5.05 -4.23 14.75
CA LEU A 692 -5.97 -5.11 14.02
C LEU A 692 -7.43 -4.83 14.34
N ALA A 693 -7.76 -4.56 15.60
CA ALA A 693 -9.14 -4.26 15.99
C ALA A 693 -9.67 -3.01 15.27
N LYS A 694 -8.90 -1.92 15.22
CA LYS A 694 -9.25 -0.68 14.49
C LYS A 694 -9.38 -0.94 12.98
N HIS A 695 -8.48 -1.76 12.42
CA HIS A 695 -8.56 -2.14 11.01
C HIS A 695 -9.84 -2.92 10.69
N LEU A 696 -10.22 -3.90 11.52
CA LEU A 696 -11.46 -4.68 11.33
C LEU A 696 -12.72 -3.82 11.49
N GLU A 697 -12.72 -2.86 12.41
CA GLU A 697 -13.81 -1.88 12.56
C GLU A 697 -13.96 -1.00 11.32
N GLU A 698 -12.86 -0.48 10.79
CA GLU A 698 -12.88 0.29 9.54
C GLU A 698 -13.40 -0.55 8.36
N GLN A 699 -12.94 -1.80 8.23
CA GLN A 699 -13.47 -2.68 7.18
C GLN A 699 -14.97 -2.97 7.37
N ALA A 700 -15.45 -3.10 8.60
CA ALA A 700 -16.88 -3.25 8.88
C ALA A 700 -17.67 -2.00 8.49
N ASP A 701 -17.15 -0.82 8.80
CA ASP A 701 -17.72 0.47 8.42
C ASP A 701 -17.82 0.60 6.90
N VAL A 702 -16.71 0.34 6.19
CA VAL A 702 -16.61 0.43 4.72
C VAL A 702 -17.56 -0.56 4.03
N LEU A 703 -17.56 -1.83 4.44
CA LEU A 703 -18.42 -2.85 3.83
C LEU A 703 -19.90 -2.62 4.11
N SER A 704 -20.23 -2.19 5.34
CA SER A 704 -21.62 -1.89 5.73
C SER A 704 -22.14 -0.66 5.01
N PHE A 705 -21.35 0.40 4.91
CA PHE A 705 -21.68 1.59 4.13
C PHE A 705 -21.93 1.25 2.66
N THR A 706 -21.04 0.45 2.08
CA THR A 706 -21.13 0.01 0.69
C THR A 706 -22.43 -0.75 0.43
N LEU A 707 -22.68 -1.82 1.16
CA LEU A 707 -23.86 -2.68 0.97
C LEU A 707 -25.16 -1.93 1.24
N TRP A 708 -25.19 -1.08 2.28
CA TRP A 708 -26.38 -0.31 2.61
C TRP A 708 -26.77 0.67 1.50
N ASN A 709 -25.79 1.41 0.96
CA ASN A 709 -26.05 2.38 -0.11
C ASN A 709 -26.37 1.72 -1.46
N MET A 710 -26.05 0.44 -1.64
CA MET A 710 -26.51 -0.41 -2.74
C MET A 710 -27.89 -1.04 -2.50
N GLY A 711 -28.53 -0.78 -1.36
CA GLY A 711 -29.85 -1.32 -1.01
C GLY A 711 -29.83 -2.78 -0.53
N ILE A 712 -28.66 -3.33 -0.21
CA ILE A 712 -28.49 -4.69 0.34
C ILE A 712 -28.76 -4.61 1.86
N LYS A 713 -29.80 -5.30 2.33
CA LYS A 713 -30.30 -5.19 3.72
C LYS A 713 -30.02 -6.43 4.59
N LYS A 714 -29.48 -7.52 4.03
CA LYS A 714 -29.31 -8.82 4.74
C LYS A 714 -27.86 -9.28 4.71
#